data_81e1cd5daa7cb55b488f3776c338da12
#
_entry.id   81e1cd5daa7cb55b488f3776c338da12
#
_cell.length_a   1.000
_cell.length_b   1.000
_cell.length_c   1.000
_cell.angle_alpha   90.00
_cell.angle_beta   90.00
_cell.angle_gamma   90.00
#
_symmetry.space_group_name_H-M   'P 1'
#
loop_
_entity.id
_entity.type
_entity.pdbx_description
1 polymer ?
#
loop_
_entity_poly.entity_id
_entity_poly.type
_entity_poly.pdbx_seq_one_letter_code
_entity_poly.pdbx_strand_id
1 'polypeptide(L)'
;MSGDVILSTKGLRAGYGRVPVLHGIDMEVGEGEIVGVLGHNGMGKTTLLKTLVGIIRPNGGRIDFDGMDITREPAHVRNRMGIGYVPQGRGIFPNLTVTDNLRMGIASHQADEIEAVERMVSDFPRLEPMMDRAGGALSGGEQQIVALARCLISDPDLILLDEPTEGIQPSIVDDIGELLQKLRDERGISIVLVEQNLEFITELSDRILLLQKGVVTGEVDTASQDAALIDEFTGFGAGTISTSSTSPSSQSSAAPAPASAGATGRAASKPARQPDRPATVQEAIYMTVKRPTLAQMRTIVEDFGMNMSDERIQEFLTLMEPNMQSYDLIDAEPDYLPPVDYPRTAGYRPGADENPLNAWYVKTDIKGAPRGPLSGKTVALKDNVCLAGVPMMNGASTLKGYVPDVDATIVTRLLDAGATIMGKVHCEYFCLSGGSHTNATGPVHNPHKRGYTAGGSSSGSGAVVGAGEIDMAIGGDQGGSIRMPASFCGCYGMKPTHGLVPYSGVMPIENTIDHTGPMTQNVHDNALMLEVIAGEDGLDPRQYAPQVDNYTAAVGRGVGGLRIGLVKEGFGREESERAVDDANMAAAEKFREMGATVDEISIPMHNMGTAIWTPIALEGLTNQMMNGNGMGTGWEGLYVTSLLDHHANWRQRADELSDSLKISMMVGQYFLKHHRGHFYAKAQNLSRKLRLAYDQMLGAYDLLLMPTTPMVAQPIPGPDASLDEYLQRAFEMLGNTAPFDTSGHPAMAIPCGMSNGLPISMQLVGKHYAESTIYQAAGAFERAGDWRKM
;
A
#
# COMPACT_ATOMS: atom_id res chain seq x y z
N MET A 1 -47.80 0.04 17.67
CA MET A 1 -47.68 1.20 18.57
C MET A 1 -46.47 1.94 18.08
N SER A 2 -46.58 3.18 17.60
CA SER A 2 -45.46 3.98 17.19
C SER A 2 -44.68 4.36 18.46
N GLY A 3 -43.64 3.61 18.76
CA GLY A 3 -42.66 4.00 19.75
C GLY A 3 -42.03 5.35 19.36
N ASP A 4 -41.53 6.12 20.32
CA ASP A 4 -40.84 7.34 20.05
C ASP A 4 -39.55 7.01 19.25
N VAL A 5 -39.19 7.87 18.27
CA VAL A 5 -38.02 7.64 17.38
C VAL A 5 -36.75 8.11 18.09
N ILE A 6 -35.86 7.17 18.41
CA ILE A 6 -34.58 7.50 19.06
C ILE A 6 -33.52 8.02 18.07
N LEU A 7 -33.46 7.46 16.85
CA LEU A 7 -32.54 7.90 15.80
C LEU A 7 -33.26 8.12 14.49
N SER A 8 -32.99 9.24 13.80
CA SER A 8 -33.47 9.42 12.42
C SER A 8 -32.39 10.06 11.53
N THR A 9 -32.44 9.70 10.25
CA THR A 9 -31.62 10.36 9.21
C THR A 9 -32.49 10.84 8.07
N LYS A 10 -32.17 12.01 7.52
CA LYS A 10 -32.84 12.59 6.35
C LYS A 10 -31.84 13.00 5.29
N GLY A 11 -31.90 12.35 4.13
CA GLY A 11 -31.06 12.63 2.99
C GLY A 11 -29.57 12.48 3.29
N LEU A 12 -29.18 11.56 4.20
CA LEU A 12 -27.81 11.43 4.70
C LEU A 12 -26.84 11.06 3.59
N ARG A 13 -25.81 11.89 3.41
CA ARG A 13 -24.75 11.69 2.43
C ARG A 13 -23.39 11.73 3.12
N ALA A 14 -22.55 10.75 2.83
CA ALA A 14 -21.21 10.65 3.37
C ALA A 14 -20.29 9.85 2.45
N GLY A 15 -18.98 9.94 2.68
CA GLY A 15 -17.98 9.22 1.91
C GLY A 15 -16.57 9.56 2.38
N TYR A 16 -15.58 9.05 1.67
CA TYR A 16 -14.17 9.24 1.98
C TYR A 16 -13.58 10.29 1.02
N GLY A 17 -13.18 11.42 1.58
CA GLY A 17 -12.64 12.54 0.78
C GLY A 17 -13.62 13.00 -0.31
N ARG A 18 -13.29 12.80 -1.58
CA ARG A 18 -14.16 13.14 -2.72
C ARG A 18 -15.03 11.98 -3.22
N VAL A 19 -14.85 10.79 -2.65
CA VAL A 19 -15.61 9.59 -3.06
C VAL A 19 -16.89 9.50 -2.24
N PRO A 20 -18.07 9.76 -2.84
CA PRO A 20 -19.35 9.60 -2.16
C PRO A 20 -19.68 8.09 -2.04
N VAL A 21 -20.13 7.66 -0.85
CA VAL A 21 -20.53 6.28 -0.57
C VAL A 21 -22.00 6.20 -0.20
N LEU A 22 -22.51 7.16 0.59
CA LEU A 22 -23.93 7.26 0.93
C LEU A 22 -24.58 8.36 0.08
N HIS A 23 -25.69 8.04 -0.54
CA HIS A 23 -26.31 8.88 -1.57
C HIS A 23 -27.69 9.45 -1.19
N GLY A 24 -27.97 9.58 0.10
CA GLY A 24 -29.23 10.12 0.64
C GLY A 24 -30.00 9.05 1.38
N ILE A 25 -29.45 8.59 2.52
CA ILE A 25 -30.10 7.59 3.38
C ILE A 25 -31.14 8.28 4.25
N ASP A 26 -32.38 7.79 4.15
CA ASP A 26 -33.47 8.07 5.07
C ASP A 26 -33.74 6.80 5.88
N MET A 27 -33.62 6.87 7.20
CA MET A 27 -33.93 5.78 8.12
C MET A 27 -34.40 6.31 9.47
N GLU A 28 -35.16 5.54 10.17
CA GLU A 28 -35.61 5.80 11.54
C GLU A 28 -35.33 4.55 12.39
N VAL A 29 -35.09 4.71 13.66
CA VAL A 29 -34.98 3.64 14.67
C VAL A 29 -35.83 4.04 15.84
N GLY A 30 -36.74 3.17 16.22
CA GLY A 30 -37.61 3.34 17.41
C GLY A 30 -36.87 3.00 18.70
N GLU A 31 -37.39 3.49 19.84
CA GLU A 31 -36.89 3.10 21.16
C GLU A 31 -37.10 1.59 21.38
N GLY A 32 -36.08 0.87 21.80
CA GLY A 32 -36.10 -0.58 22.02
C GLY A 32 -36.27 -1.39 20.74
N GLU A 33 -36.03 -0.84 19.55
CA GLU A 33 -36.12 -1.53 18.27
C GLU A 33 -34.78 -2.07 17.82
N ILE A 34 -34.75 -3.26 17.22
CA ILE A 34 -33.59 -3.82 16.51
C ILE A 34 -33.81 -3.66 15.00
N VAL A 35 -33.06 -2.76 14.39
CA VAL A 35 -33.09 -2.52 12.93
C VAL A 35 -31.90 -3.20 12.28
N GLY A 36 -32.16 -4.21 11.45
CA GLY A 36 -31.14 -4.87 10.61
C GLY A 36 -30.80 -4.01 9.37
N VAL A 37 -29.55 -4.00 8.96
CA VAL A 37 -29.11 -3.43 7.69
C VAL A 37 -28.41 -4.51 6.89
N LEU A 38 -29.06 -4.99 5.84
CA LEU A 38 -28.57 -6.04 4.95
C LEU A 38 -28.07 -5.44 3.64
N GLY A 39 -26.99 -5.97 3.10
CA GLY A 39 -26.42 -5.57 1.80
C GLY A 39 -25.09 -6.27 1.53
N HIS A 40 -24.74 -6.45 0.26
CA HIS A 40 -23.45 -7.03 -0.11
C HIS A 40 -22.26 -6.19 0.35
N ASN A 41 -21.04 -6.77 0.28
CA ASN A 41 -19.82 -6.04 0.61
C ASN A 41 -19.64 -4.83 -0.33
N GLY A 42 -19.16 -3.72 0.23
CA GLY A 42 -18.99 -2.47 -0.54
C GLY A 42 -20.26 -1.64 -0.73
N MET A 43 -21.44 -2.06 -0.24
CA MET A 43 -22.69 -1.32 -0.40
C MET A 43 -22.84 -0.10 0.52
N GLY A 44 -21.88 0.12 1.45
CA GLY A 44 -21.86 1.30 2.32
C GLY A 44 -22.32 1.07 3.76
N LYS A 45 -22.53 -0.19 4.21
CA LYS A 45 -23.00 -0.56 5.57
C LYS A 45 -22.10 0.03 6.67
N THR A 46 -20.82 -0.32 6.68
CA THR A 46 -19.83 0.21 7.63
C THR A 46 -19.70 1.73 7.53
N THR A 47 -19.82 2.31 6.33
CA THR A 47 -19.81 3.76 6.14
C THR A 47 -21.03 4.42 6.80
N LEU A 48 -22.21 3.79 6.73
CA LEU A 48 -23.41 4.24 7.43
C LEU A 48 -23.15 4.26 8.94
N LEU A 49 -22.71 3.15 9.55
CA LEU A 49 -22.46 3.11 10.99
C LEU A 49 -21.37 4.12 11.41
N LYS A 50 -20.26 4.21 10.68
CA LYS A 50 -19.20 5.19 10.96
C LYS A 50 -19.69 6.65 10.83
N THR A 51 -20.69 6.89 9.98
CA THR A 51 -21.31 8.23 9.85
C THR A 51 -22.26 8.48 11.00
N LEU A 52 -23.07 7.48 11.42
CA LEU A 52 -23.99 7.59 12.55
C LEU A 52 -23.25 7.81 13.87
N VAL A 53 -22.11 7.16 14.08
CA VAL A 53 -21.29 7.34 15.30
C VAL A 53 -20.41 8.61 15.25
N GLY A 54 -20.28 9.28 14.10
CA GLY A 54 -19.53 10.54 13.96
C GLY A 54 -18.01 10.37 13.69
N ILE A 55 -17.56 9.18 13.28
CA ILE A 55 -16.19 8.94 12.77
C ILE A 55 -16.05 9.53 11.37
N ILE A 56 -17.05 9.35 10.51
CA ILE A 56 -17.12 9.98 9.20
C ILE A 56 -18.07 11.17 9.29
N ARG A 57 -17.60 12.34 8.89
CA ARG A 57 -18.43 13.55 8.86
C ARG A 57 -19.33 13.51 7.63
N PRO A 58 -20.66 13.65 7.79
CA PRO A 58 -21.57 13.72 6.65
C PRO A 58 -21.28 14.98 5.81
N ASN A 59 -21.39 14.82 4.49
CA ASN A 59 -21.26 15.93 3.54
C ASN A 59 -22.63 16.46 3.05
N GLY A 60 -23.73 15.86 3.54
CA GLY A 60 -25.11 16.30 3.30
C GLY A 60 -26.11 15.52 4.14
N GLY A 61 -27.31 16.04 4.24
CA GLY A 61 -28.38 15.46 5.05
C GLY A 61 -28.31 15.85 6.53
N ARG A 62 -29.12 15.16 7.35
CA ARG A 62 -29.27 15.40 8.79
C ARG A 62 -29.34 14.11 9.57
N ILE A 63 -28.83 14.12 10.80
CA ILE A 63 -28.92 13.03 11.78
C ILE A 63 -29.49 13.63 13.06
N ASP A 64 -30.61 13.11 13.52
CA ASP A 64 -31.25 13.46 14.79
C ASP A 64 -31.17 12.24 15.74
N PHE A 65 -30.79 12.47 16.99
CA PHE A 65 -30.73 11.46 18.05
C PHE A 65 -31.43 12.04 19.30
N ASP A 66 -32.41 11.32 19.83
CA ASP A 66 -33.26 11.76 20.94
C ASP A 66 -33.78 13.22 20.76
N GLY A 67 -34.28 13.51 19.54
CA GLY A 67 -34.80 14.82 19.16
C GLY A 67 -33.74 15.92 18.95
N MET A 68 -32.44 15.62 19.14
CA MET A 68 -31.35 16.56 18.98
C MET A 68 -30.60 16.37 17.66
N ASP A 69 -30.28 17.48 16.98
CA ASP A 69 -29.46 17.44 15.76
C ASP A 69 -27.98 17.17 16.10
N ILE A 70 -27.52 15.96 15.83
CA ILE A 70 -26.14 15.52 16.06
C ILE A 70 -25.30 15.50 14.79
N THR A 71 -25.77 16.01 13.67
CA THR A 71 -25.14 15.93 12.33
C THR A 71 -23.67 16.35 12.35
N ARG A 72 -23.31 17.35 13.15
CA ARG A 72 -21.95 17.90 13.22
C ARG A 72 -21.17 17.47 14.44
N GLU A 73 -21.79 16.75 15.37
CA GLU A 73 -21.15 16.35 16.61
C GLU A 73 -20.10 15.24 16.37
N PRO A 74 -18.92 15.33 16.95
CA PRO A 74 -17.87 14.32 16.81
C PRO A 74 -18.21 13.06 17.63
N ALA A 75 -17.58 11.94 17.30
CA ALA A 75 -17.87 10.62 17.88
C ALA A 75 -17.85 10.59 19.43
N HIS A 76 -16.90 11.27 20.09
CA HIS A 76 -16.80 11.30 21.54
C HIS A 76 -17.96 12.07 22.22
N VAL A 77 -18.59 13.01 21.51
CA VAL A 77 -19.80 13.72 21.99
C VAL A 77 -21.00 12.80 21.84
N ARG A 78 -21.16 12.16 20.68
CA ARG A 78 -22.27 11.22 20.43
C ARG A 78 -22.21 10.01 21.38
N ASN A 79 -21.02 9.54 21.74
CA ASN A 79 -20.86 8.49 22.74
C ASN A 79 -21.36 8.94 24.12
N ARG A 80 -21.07 10.19 24.56
CA ARG A 80 -21.60 10.75 25.81
C ARG A 80 -23.13 11.00 25.78
N MET A 81 -23.69 11.11 24.60
CA MET A 81 -25.14 11.24 24.40
C MET A 81 -25.88 9.90 24.42
N GLY A 82 -25.16 8.77 24.57
CA GLY A 82 -25.78 7.45 24.65
C GLY A 82 -25.64 6.58 23.38
N ILE A 83 -24.75 6.93 22.43
CA ILE A 83 -24.51 6.09 21.22
C ILE A 83 -23.27 5.23 21.41
N GLY A 84 -23.45 3.91 21.53
CA GLY A 84 -22.39 2.90 21.56
C GLY A 84 -22.05 2.38 20.16
N TYR A 85 -20.79 1.94 19.93
CA TYR A 85 -20.37 1.37 18.66
C TYR A 85 -19.39 0.22 18.84
N VAL A 86 -19.69 -0.91 18.22
CA VAL A 86 -18.79 -2.05 18.09
C VAL A 86 -18.39 -2.19 16.62
N PRO A 87 -17.13 -1.89 16.27
CA PRO A 87 -16.68 -1.94 14.89
C PRO A 87 -16.45 -3.37 14.40
N GLN A 88 -16.49 -3.58 13.09
CA GLN A 88 -15.96 -4.79 12.44
C GLN A 88 -14.52 -5.05 12.93
N GLY A 89 -14.19 -6.31 13.24
CA GLY A 89 -12.89 -6.65 13.82
C GLY A 89 -12.74 -6.31 15.31
N ARG A 90 -13.84 -6.04 16.03
CA ARG A 90 -13.95 -5.94 17.50
C ARG A 90 -13.30 -4.69 18.12
N GLY A 91 -12.19 -4.21 17.59
CA GLY A 91 -11.48 -2.98 18.02
C GLY A 91 -11.00 -3.00 19.48
N ILE A 92 -10.75 -4.19 20.08
CA ILE A 92 -10.22 -4.28 21.46
C ILE A 92 -8.74 -3.86 21.51
N PHE A 93 -8.24 -3.52 22.69
CA PHE A 93 -6.84 -3.21 22.92
C PHE A 93 -6.07 -4.50 23.26
N PRO A 94 -5.28 -5.08 22.34
CA PRO A 94 -4.70 -6.41 22.51
C PRO A 94 -3.67 -6.50 23.63
N ASN A 95 -3.02 -5.39 23.98
CA ASN A 95 -1.98 -5.33 25.00
C ASN A 95 -2.51 -4.96 26.39
N LEU A 96 -3.77 -4.59 26.50
CA LEU A 96 -4.44 -4.30 27.78
C LEU A 96 -5.14 -5.56 28.30
N THR A 97 -5.27 -5.66 29.63
CA THR A 97 -6.11 -6.69 30.23
C THR A 97 -7.59 -6.52 29.86
N VAL A 98 -8.43 -7.53 30.07
CA VAL A 98 -9.88 -7.40 29.90
C VAL A 98 -10.40 -6.28 30.81
N THR A 99 -9.98 -6.25 32.06
CA THR A 99 -10.33 -5.17 33.01
C THR A 99 -10.00 -3.78 32.45
N ASP A 100 -8.80 -3.60 31.90
CA ASP A 100 -8.39 -2.30 31.34
C ASP A 100 -9.12 -1.99 30.03
N ASN A 101 -9.43 -2.99 29.21
CA ASN A 101 -10.30 -2.81 28.05
C ASN A 101 -11.69 -2.30 28.45
N LEU A 102 -12.29 -2.83 29.52
CA LEU A 102 -13.57 -2.34 30.03
C LEU A 102 -13.47 -0.90 30.54
N ARG A 103 -12.46 -0.58 31.33
CA ARG A 103 -12.19 0.80 31.82
C ARG A 103 -12.07 1.82 30.70
N MET A 104 -11.50 1.43 29.57
CA MET A 104 -11.44 2.32 28.39
C MET A 104 -12.83 2.68 27.85
N GLY A 105 -13.85 1.83 28.04
CA GLY A 105 -15.23 2.12 27.63
C GLY A 105 -15.89 3.26 28.40
N ILE A 106 -15.49 3.49 29.65
CA ILE A 106 -16.01 4.57 30.52
C ILE A 106 -15.08 5.76 30.70
N ALA A 107 -13.91 5.76 30.08
CA ALA A 107 -12.91 6.81 30.24
C ALA A 107 -13.41 8.24 29.91
N SER A 108 -14.50 8.37 29.16
CA SER A 108 -15.15 9.63 28.82
C SER A 108 -16.35 9.98 29.69
N HIS A 109 -16.74 9.12 30.64
CA HIS A 109 -17.93 9.25 31.49
C HIS A 109 -17.55 9.49 32.95
N GLN A 110 -18.39 10.22 33.70
CA GLN A 110 -18.23 10.41 35.14
C GLN A 110 -18.91 9.26 35.91
N ALA A 111 -18.43 8.03 35.74
CA ALA A 111 -18.96 6.85 36.44
C ALA A 111 -17.88 6.30 37.39
N ASP A 112 -18.32 5.60 38.45
CA ASP A 112 -17.41 4.83 39.31
C ASP A 112 -16.92 3.61 38.55
N GLU A 113 -15.60 3.59 38.26
CA GLU A 113 -14.98 2.55 37.44
C GLU A 113 -15.15 1.15 38.04
N ILE A 114 -15.11 1.03 39.37
CA ILE A 114 -15.19 -0.26 40.06
C ILE A 114 -16.60 -0.80 39.93
N GLU A 115 -17.60 0.02 40.27
CA GLU A 115 -19.02 -0.37 40.19
C GLU A 115 -19.41 -0.73 38.73
N ALA A 116 -18.94 0.03 37.76
CA ALA A 116 -19.23 -0.23 36.35
C ALA A 116 -18.62 -1.57 35.84
N VAL A 117 -17.39 -1.87 36.24
CA VAL A 117 -16.73 -3.13 35.89
C VAL A 117 -17.41 -4.32 36.58
N GLU A 118 -17.77 -4.20 37.91
CA GLU A 118 -18.50 -5.24 38.64
C GLU A 118 -19.87 -5.54 38.01
N ARG A 119 -20.59 -4.50 37.58
CA ARG A 119 -21.82 -4.64 36.81
C ARG A 119 -21.60 -5.44 35.52
N MET A 120 -20.57 -5.12 34.74
CA MET A 120 -20.28 -5.85 33.50
C MET A 120 -19.94 -7.32 33.76
N VAL A 121 -19.20 -7.63 34.83
CA VAL A 121 -18.93 -9.03 35.21
C VAL A 121 -20.21 -9.76 35.62
N SER A 122 -21.12 -9.07 36.31
CA SER A 122 -22.45 -9.65 36.67
C SER A 122 -23.31 -9.91 35.42
N ASP A 123 -23.33 -8.99 34.46
CA ASP A 123 -24.09 -9.13 33.22
C ASP A 123 -23.50 -10.15 32.26
N PHE A 124 -22.17 -10.27 32.27
CA PHE A 124 -21.36 -11.15 31.42
C PHE A 124 -20.49 -12.09 32.30
N PRO A 125 -21.05 -13.13 32.94
CA PRO A 125 -20.28 -14.00 33.84
C PRO A 125 -19.07 -14.67 33.17
N ARG A 126 -19.07 -14.79 31.83
CA ARG A 126 -17.91 -15.29 31.05
C ARG A 126 -16.70 -14.39 31.10
N LEU A 127 -16.82 -13.11 31.48
CA LEU A 127 -15.67 -12.19 31.64
C LEU A 127 -14.85 -12.56 32.88
N GLU A 128 -15.46 -13.05 33.98
CA GLU A 128 -14.81 -13.28 35.26
C GLU A 128 -13.50 -14.09 35.14
N PRO A 129 -13.44 -15.25 34.42
CA PRO A 129 -12.22 -16.04 34.32
C PRO A 129 -11.14 -15.42 33.42
N MET A 130 -11.42 -14.33 32.72
CA MET A 130 -10.50 -13.72 31.76
C MET A 130 -10.10 -12.28 32.09
N MET A 131 -10.55 -11.73 33.22
CA MET A 131 -10.36 -10.31 33.59
C MET A 131 -8.90 -9.86 33.58
N ASP A 132 -7.97 -10.71 34.01
CA ASP A 132 -6.53 -10.43 34.06
C ASP A 132 -5.79 -10.84 32.75
N ARG A 133 -6.46 -11.45 31.78
CA ARG A 133 -5.86 -11.86 30.53
C ARG A 133 -5.73 -10.67 29.57
N ALA A 134 -4.63 -10.62 28.81
CA ALA A 134 -4.47 -9.64 27.76
C ALA A 134 -5.48 -9.88 26.62
N GLY A 135 -6.09 -8.83 26.08
CA GLY A 135 -7.08 -8.92 25.01
C GLY A 135 -6.60 -9.71 23.78
N GLY A 136 -5.32 -9.60 23.43
CA GLY A 136 -4.73 -10.34 22.31
C GLY A 136 -4.53 -11.85 22.57
N ALA A 137 -4.67 -12.32 23.83
CA ALA A 137 -4.58 -13.74 24.19
C ALA A 137 -5.95 -14.44 24.22
N LEU A 138 -7.02 -13.72 23.90
CA LEU A 138 -8.40 -14.22 23.87
C LEU A 138 -8.72 -14.84 22.51
N SER A 139 -9.62 -15.85 22.51
CA SER A 139 -10.22 -16.37 21.27
C SER A 139 -11.10 -15.29 20.60
N GLY A 140 -11.43 -15.48 19.31
CA GLY A 140 -12.28 -14.54 18.59
C GLY A 140 -13.64 -14.27 19.24
N GLY A 141 -14.29 -15.29 19.78
CA GLY A 141 -15.56 -15.13 20.51
C GLY A 141 -15.40 -14.42 21.84
N GLU A 142 -14.36 -14.73 22.63
CA GLU A 142 -14.05 -14.02 23.88
C GLU A 142 -13.76 -12.53 23.61
N GLN A 143 -13.05 -12.22 22.52
CA GLN A 143 -12.80 -10.83 22.13
C GLN A 143 -14.08 -10.07 21.77
N GLN A 144 -15.04 -10.74 21.15
CA GLN A 144 -16.35 -10.15 20.81
C GLN A 144 -17.17 -9.84 22.07
N ILE A 145 -17.18 -10.75 23.04
CA ILE A 145 -17.83 -10.52 24.33
C ILE A 145 -17.19 -9.32 25.04
N VAL A 146 -15.87 -9.19 25.05
CA VAL A 146 -15.16 -8.04 25.62
C VAL A 146 -15.48 -6.74 24.88
N ALA A 147 -15.61 -6.77 23.55
CA ALA A 147 -15.95 -5.60 22.74
C ALA A 147 -17.38 -5.12 23.03
N LEU A 148 -18.35 -6.05 23.15
CA LEU A 148 -19.72 -5.75 23.56
C LEU A 148 -19.79 -5.20 24.98
N ALA A 149 -19.15 -5.86 25.95
CA ALA A 149 -19.13 -5.41 27.33
C ALA A 149 -18.48 -4.02 27.48
N ARG A 150 -17.42 -3.76 26.72
CA ARG A 150 -16.79 -2.42 26.69
C ARG A 150 -17.70 -1.36 26.05
N CYS A 151 -18.53 -1.71 25.09
CA CYS A 151 -19.53 -0.79 24.52
C CYS A 151 -20.64 -0.52 25.55
N LEU A 152 -21.11 -1.55 26.25
CA LEU A 152 -22.23 -1.50 27.18
C LEU A 152 -21.90 -0.88 28.54
N ILE A 153 -20.62 -0.83 28.93
CA ILE A 153 -20.20 -0.32 30.25
C ILE A 153 -20.57 1.16 30.44
N SER A 154 -20.67 1.91 29.31
CA SER A 154 -21.10 3.33 29.32
C SER A 154 -22.61 3.52 29.37
N ASP A 155 -23.40 2.45 29.44
CA ASP A 155 -24.87 2.44 29.51
C ASP A 155 -25.56 3.18 28.36
N PRO A 156 -25.31 2.76 27.09
CA PRO A 156 -25.82 3.44 25.90
C PRO A 156 -27.33 3.18 25.70
N ASP A 157 -28.05 4.14 25.12
CA ASP A 157 -29.45 4.03 24.71
C ASP A 157 -29.60 3.40 23.31
N LEU A 158 -28.54 3.56 22.47
CA LEU A 158 -28.46 3.02 21.11
C LEU A 158 -27.10 2.35 20.90
N ILE A 159 -27.08 1.14 20.37
CA ILE A 159 -25.86 0.42 19.97
C ILE A 159 -25.82 0.21 18.47
N LEU A 160 -24.68 0.52 17.86
CA LEU A 160 -24.37 0.27 16.46
C LEU A 160 -23.41 -0.92 16.37
N LEU A 161 -23.80 -2.02 15.71
CA LEU A 161 -23.01 -3.25 15.59
C LEU A 161 -22.63 -3.50 14.13
N ASP A 162 -21.33 -3.62 13.86
CA ASP A 162 -20.79 -3.83 12.50
C ASP A 162 -20.22 -5.26 12.38
N GLU A 163 -21.02 -6.16 11.78
CA GLU A 163 -20.73 -7.58 11.55
C GLU A 163 -20.24 -8.32 12.81
N PRO A 164 -21.06 -8.33 13.91
CA PRO A 164 -20.64 -8.88 15.20
C PRO A 164 -20.41 -10.39 15.20
N THR A 165 -20.89 -11.14 14.19
CA THR A 165 -20.72 -12.60 14.11
C THR A 165 -19.55 -13.05 13.24
N GLU A 166 -18.83 -12.10 12.59
CA GLU A 166 -17.75 -12.44 11.66
C GLU A 166 -16.60 -13.21 12.34
N GLY A 167 -16.30 -14.41 11.82
CA GLY A 167 -15.19 -15.25 12.29
C GLY A 167 -15.38 -15.81 13.70
N ILE A 168 -16.63 -16.03 14.13
CA ILE A 168 -17.01 -16.56 15.43
C ILE A 168 -17.63 -17.96 15.27
N GLN A 169 -17.43 -18.81 16.29
CA GLN A 169 -18.02 -20.15 16.31
C GLN A 169 -19.55 -20.08 16.52
N PRO A 170 -20.35 -20.95 15.88
CA PRO A 170 -21.82 -20.93 15.97
C PRO A 170 -22.37 -20.83 17.37
N SER A 171 -21.84 -21.59 18.34
CA SER A 171 -22.31 -21.59 19.74
C SER A 171 -22.12 -20.23 20.45
N ILE A 172 -21.22 -19.37 19.98
CA ILE A 172 -21.03 -18.04 20.55
C ILE A 172 -21.91 -17.03 19.80
N VAL A 173 -22.25 -17.30 18.55
CA VAL A 173 -23.23 -16.52 17.79
C VAL A 173 -24.60 -16.59 18.47
N ASP A 174 -25.02 -17.78 18.85
CA ASP A 174 -26.28 -18.01 19.62
C ASP A 174 -26.27 -17.21 20.93
N ASP A 175 -25.17 -17.29 21.71
CA ASP A 175 -25.05 -16.54 22.97
C ASP A 175 -25.10 -15.01 22.76
N ILE A 176 -24.52 -14.49 21.65
CA ILE A 176 -24.60 -13.06 21.30
C ILE A 176 -26.05 -12.69 20.94
N GLY A 177 -26.75 -13.54 20.19
CA GLY A 177 -28.16 -13.35 19.85
C GLY A 177 -29.05 -13.23 21.08
N GLU A 178 -28.97 -14.21 22.00
CA GLU A 178 -29.71 -14.19 23.27
C GLU A 178 -29.42 -12.94 24.11
N LEU A 179 -28.14 -12.52 24.12
CA LEU A 179 -27.71 -11.32 24.83
C LEU A 179 -28.34 -10.05 24.23
N LEU A 180 -28.31 -9.89 22.90
CA LEU A 180 -28.87 -8.70 22.24
C LEU A 180 -30.39 -8.62 22.44
N GLN A 181 -31.09 -9.74 22.38
CA GLN A 181 -32.54 -9.83 22.74
C GLN A 181 -32.77 -9.40 24.18
N LYS A 182 -32.01 -9.94 25.13
CA LYS A 182 -32.10 -9.57 26.55
C LYS A 182 -31.84 -8.08 26.79
N LEU A 183 -30.86 -7.47 26.11
CA LEU A 183 -30.56 -6.02 26.22
C LEU A 183 -31.73 -5.17 25.72
N ARG A 184 -32.35 -5.56 24.62
CA ARG A 184 -33.57 -4.92 24.14
C ARG A 184 -34.74 -5.07 25.12
N ASP A 185 -35.05 -6.32 25.53
CA ASP A 185 -36.27 -6.64 26.29
C ASP A 185 -36.22 -6.17 27.75
N GLU A 186 -35.04 -6.25 28.41
CA GLU A 186 -34.87 -5.90 29.82
C GLU A 186 -34.44 -4.48 30.06
N ARG A 187 -33.65 -3.88 29.10
CA ARG A 187 -33.07 -2.52 29.26
C ARG A 187 -33.62 -1.49 28.28
N GLY A 188 -34.42 -1.90 27.30
CA GLY A 188 -34.96 -1.00 26.28
C GLY A 188 -33.90 -0.42 25.32
N ILE A 189 -32.71 -1.06 25.19
CA ILE A 189 -31.65 -0.61 24.33
C ILE A 189 -32.04 -0.80 22.85
N SER A 190 -31.94 0.26 22.06
CA SER A 190 -32.15 0.22 20.61
C SER A 190 -30.89 -0.26 19.91
N ILE A 191 -31.01 -1.01 18.79
CA ILE A 191 -29.86 -1.62 18.11
C ILE A 191 -29.96 -1.40 16.60
N VAL A 192 -28.88 -0.93 15.98
CA VAL A 192 -28.69 -1.01 14.53
C VAL A 192 -27.64 -2.10 14.26
N LEU A 193 -28.09 -3.19 13.63
CA LEU A 193 -27.31 -4.39 13.36
C LEU A 193 -26.97 -4.48 11.88
N VAL A 194 -25.69 -4.35 11.53
CA VAL A 194 -25.19 -4.63 10.19
C VAL A 194 -24.65 -6.06 10.17
N GLU A 195 -25.17 -6.90 9.29
CA GLU A 195 -24.78 -8.31 9.19
C GLU A 195 -24.88 -8.85 7.77
N GLN A 196 -24.12 -9.93 7.51
CA GLN A 196 -24.20 -10.73 6.29
C GLN A 196 -24.81 -12.11 6.57
N ASN A 197 -24.80 -12.54 7.82
CA ASN A 197 -25.47 -13.78 8.26
C ASN A 197 -26.98 -13.57 8.25
N LEU A 198 -27.62 -14.11 7.20
CA LEU A 198 -29.04 -13.91 6.96
C LEU A 198 -29.91 -14.50 8.07
N GLU A 199 -29.57 -15.67 8.57
CA GLU A 199 -30.29 -16.35 9.66
C GLU A 199 -30.27 -15.50 10.92
N PHE A 200 -29.08 -15.03 11.34
CA PHE A 200 -28.88 -14.22 12.52
C PHE A 200 -29.59 -12.85 12.45
N ILE A 201 -29.51 -12.13 11.31
CA ILE A 201 -30.15 -10.81 11.18
C ILE A 201 -31.67 -10.94 11.13
N THR A 202 -32.20 -11.99 10.48
CA THR A 202 -33.64 -12.22 10.37
C THR A 202 -34.27 -12.63 11.71
N GLU A 203 -33.54 -13.43 12.53
CA GLU A 203 -33.99 -13.87 13.84
C GLU A 203 -34.06 -12.74 14.88
N LEU A 204 -33.11 -11.79 14.79
CA LEU A 204 -32.97 -10.76 15.80
C LEU A 204 -33.68 -9.45 15.47
N SER A 205 -33.79 -9.07 14.19
CA SER A 205 -34.29 -7.77 13.81
C SER A 205 -35.80 -7.69 13.76
N ASP A 206 -36.38 -6.60 14.22
CA ASP A 206 -37.79 -6.31 14.07
C ASP A 206 -38.13 -5.98 12.60
N ARG A 207 -37.20 -5.32 11.91
CA ARG A 207 -37.24 -5.06 10.46
C ARG A 207 -35.84 -4.92 9.89
N ILE A 208 -35.71 -5.14 8.59
CA ILE A 208 -34.45 -5.12 7.86
C ILE A 208 -34.50 -4.09 6.75
N LEU A 209 -33.52 -3.17 6.72
CA LEU A 209 -33.28 -2.23 5.64
C LEU A 209 -32.34 -2.83 4.59
N LEU A 210 -32.74 -2.82 3.33
CA LEU A 210 -31.95 -3.34 2.22
C LEU A 210 -31.10 -2.20 1.65
N LEU A 211 -29.77 -2.26 1.85
CA LEU A 211 -28.81 -1.24 1.41
C LEU A 211 -28.10 -1.69 0.12
N GLN A 212 -28.25 -0.90 -0.94
CA GLN A 212 -27.59 -1.15 -2.21
C GLN A 212 -26.97 0.14 -2.78
N LYS A 213 -25.67 0.10 -3.09
CA LYS A 213 -24.92 1.25 -3.66
C LYS A 213 -25.17 2.56 -2.90
N GLY A 214 -25.15 2.49 -1.58
CA GLY A 214 -25.29 3.69 -0.72
C GLY A 214 -26.69 4.29 -0.63
N VAL A 215 -27.73 3.58 -1.05
CA VAL A 215 -29.14 3.96 -0.88
C VAL A 215 -29.95 2.82 -0.24
N VAL A 216 -30.96 3.13 0.54
CA VAL A 216 -31.93 2.16 1.02
C VAL A 216 -32.92 1.89 -0.12
N THR A 217 -32.97 0.65 -0.60
CA THR A 217 -33.79 0.23 -1.75
C THR A 217 -35.08 -0.48 -1.34
N GLY A 218 -35.18 -0.92 -0.09
CA GLY A 218 -36.34 -1.60 0.43
C GLY A 218 -36.26 -1.77 1.95
N GLU A 219 -37.39 -2.17 2.52
CA GLU A 219 -37.54 -2.50 3.93
C GLU A 219 -38.40 -3.74 4.03
N VAL A 220 -38.01 -4.66 4.91
CA VAL A 220 -38.71 -5.93 5.15
C VAL A 220 -39.05 -6.04 6.62
N ASP A 221 -40.32 -6.20 6.92
CA ASP A 221 -40.82 -6.54 8.27
C ASP A 221 -40.64 -8.05 8.50
N THR A 222 -39.81 -8.41 9.49
CA THR A 222 -39.47 -9.82 9.77
C THR A 222 -40.68 -10.62 10.30
N ALA A 223 -41.69 -9.96 10.90
CA ALA A 223 -42.92 -10.59 11.36
C ALA A 223 -43.88 -10.98 10.22
N SER A 224 -43.74 -10.38 9.02
CA SER A 224 -44.67 -10.58 7.90
C SER A 224 -44.38 -11.77 6.99
N GLN A 225 -43.34 -12.58 7.27
CA GLN A 225 -42.92 -13.75 6.47
C GLN A 225 -42.60 -13.50 4.99
N ASP A 226 -42.18 -12.29 4.61
CA ASP A 226 -41.72 -11.97 3.26
C ASP A 226 -40.24 -12.42 3.01
N ALA A 227 -39.94 -13.67 3.48
CA ALA A 227 -38.65 -14.31 3.22
C ALA A 227 -38.31 -14.38 1.73
N ALA A 228 -39.31 -14.36 0.85
CA ALA A 228 -39.12 -14.34 -0.59
C ALA A 228 -38.42 -13.07 -1.12
N LEU A 229 -38.62 -11.91 -0.50
CA LEU A 229 -37.96 -10.65 -0.85
C LEU A 229 -36.49 -10.64 -0.43
N ILE A 230 -36.17 -11.25 0.70
CA ILE A 230 -34.81 -11.38 1.20
C ILE A 230 -34.02 -12.38 0.31
N ASP A 231 -34.64 -13.50 -0.07
CA ASP A 231 -34.08 -14.49 -0.99
C ASP A 231 -33.87 -13.93 -2.39
N GLU A 232 -34.79 -13.11 -2.90
CA GLU A 232 -34.64 -12.41 -4.20
C GLU A 232 -33.52 -11.37 -4.18
N PHE A 233 -33.35 -10.66 -3.07
CA PHE A 233 -32.32 -9.65 -2.91
C PHE A 233 -30.91 -10.26 -2.72
N THR A 234 -30.79 -11.42 -2.06
CA THR A 234 -29.51 -12.09 -1.76
C THR A 234 -29.06 -13.05 -2.86
N GLY A 235 -29.94 -13.43 -3.78
CA GLY A 235 -29.64 -14.38 -4.85
C GLY A 235 -29.44 -15.83 -4.38
N PHE A 236 -29.76 -16.14 -3.11
CA PHE A 236 -29.73 -17.48 -2.57
C PHE A 236 -31.11 -18.14 -2.67
N GLY A 237 -31.50 -18.60 -3.86
CA GLY A 237 -32.62 -19.52 -4.02
C GLY A 237 -32.25 -20.90 -3.46
N ALA A 238 -32.68 -21.21 -2.25
CA ALA A 238 -32.55 -22.54 -1.66
C ALA A 238 -33.41 -23.55 -2.43
N GLY A 239 -32.76 -24.51 -3.09
CA GLY A 239 -33.41 -25.68 -3.65
C GLY A 239 -33.97 -26.54 -2.53
N THR A 240 -35.28 -26.46 -2.27
CA THR A 240 -36.01 -27.37 -1.41
C THR A 240 -36.10 -28.74 -2.08
N ILE A 241 -35.50 -29.73 -1.44
CA ILE A 241 -35.70 -31.14 -1.74
C ILE A 241 -37.08 -31.55 -1.22
N SER A 242 -38.05 -31.75 -2.11
CA SER A 242 -39.25 -32.48 -1.78
C SER A 242 -39.28 -33.80 -2.55
N THR A 243 -39.16 -34.88 -1.82
CA THR A 243 -39.40 -36.27 -2.26
C THR A 243 -40.90 -36.52 -2.49
N SER A 244 -41.33 -36.81 -3.71
CA SER A 244 -42.41 -37.75 -3.95
C SER A 244 -42.37 -38.29 -5.39
N SER A 245 -42.33 -39.63 -5.46
CA SER A 245 -42.38 -40.49 -6.58
C SER A 245 -43.64 -40.34 -7.42
N THR A 246 -43.53 -40.39 -8.76
CA THR A 246 -44.28 -41.29 -9.64
C THR A 246 -44.00 -40.96 -11.14
N SER A 247 -43.52 -41.91 -11.86
CA SER A 247 -43.57 -41.98 -13.36
C SER A 247 -44.91 -42.64 -13.76
N PRO A 248 -45.34 -42.81 -15.04
CA PRO A 248 -44.57 -42.82 -16.30
C PRO A 248 -45.30 -42.34 -17.63
N SER A 249 -44.62 -42.59 -18.70
CA SER A 249 -45.07 -42.83 -20.11
C SER A 249 -45.07 -41.70 -21.11
N SER A 250 -44.17 -41.67 -22.03
CA SER A 250 -44.07 -42.18 -23.43
C SER A 250 -44.93 -41.51 -24.52
N GLN A 251 -44.26 -41.10 -25.55
CA GLN A 251 -44.45 -41.25 -27.00
C GLN A 251 -44.21 -39.94 -27.77
N SER A 252 -43.12 -39.85 -28.51
CA SER A 252 -42.86 -40.18 -29.94
C SER A 252 -43.59 -39.31 -30.97
N SER A 253 -42.89 -38.52 -31.77
CA SER A 253 -42.74 -38.66 -33.25
C SER A 253 -42.21 -37.37 -33.88
N ALA A 254 -41.04 -37.50 -34.48
CA ALA A 254 -40.74 -37.47 -35.90
C ALA A 254 -40.90 -36.11 -36.64
N ALA A 255 -39.72 -35.71 -37.18
CA ALA A 255 -39.53 -34.64 -38.17
C ALA A 255 -40.16 -34.99 -39.55
N PRO A 256 -40.19 -34.08 -40.54
CA PRO A 256 -39.04 -33.87 -41.41
C PRO A 256 -38.88 -32.40 -41.97
N ALA A 257 -37.67 -32.12 -42.43
CA ALA A 257 -37.34 -31.12 -43.44
C ALA A 257 -37.60 -31.70 -44.87
N PRO A 258 -37.37 -31.05 -46.00
CA PRO A 258 -36.58 -29.83 -46.35
C PRO A 258 -37.10 -28.97 -47.52
N ALA A 259 -36.20 -28.10 -48.03
CA ALA A 259 -35.96 -27.55 -49.35
C ALA A 259 -36.48 -26.11 -49.66
N SER A 260 -35.64 -25.26 -49.94
CA SER A 260 -34.82 -24.74 -51.05
C SER A 260 -35.44 -23.61 -51.90
N ALA A 261 -34.59 -22.62 -52.06
CA ALA A 261 -34.36 -21.79 -53.26
C ALA A 261 -35.19 -20.52 -53.55
N GLY A 262 -34.47 -19.44 -53.79
CA GLY A 262 -34.89 -18.51 -54.79
C GLY A 262 -34.69 -17.02 -54.50
N ALA A 263 -33.71 -16.48 -55.14
CA ALA A 263 -33.22 -15.08 -55.25
C ALA A 263 -34.26 -13.99 -55.63
N THR A 264 -33.90 -12.78 -55.28
CA THR A 264 -33.80 -11.54 -56.06
C THR A 264 -34.33 -10.31 -55.36
N GLY A 265 -33.48 -9.34 -55.24
CA GLY A 265 -33.39 -7.99 -54.88
C GLY A 265 -34.59 -7.03 -54.95
N ARG A 266 -34.55 -6.06 -54.03
CA ARG A 266 -34.67 -4.63 -54.32
C ARG A 266 -34.57 -3.83 -53.01
N ALA A 267 -33.85 -2.71 -53.08
CA ALA A 267 -33.70 -1.74 -52.01
C ALA A 267 -35.02 -1.03 -51.69
N ALA A 268 -35.28 -0.72 -50.38
CA ALA A 268 -36.05 0.41 -49.92
C ALA A 268 -35.88 0.68 -48.43
N SER A 269 -35.49 1.93 -48.15
CA SER A 269 -35.78 2.80 -47.02
C SER A 269 -35.84 2.25 -45.61
N LYS A 270 -34.97 2.85 -44.72
CA LYS A 270 -34.97 2.74 -43.29
C LYS A 270 -36.31 3.23 -42.69
N PRO A 271 -36.85 2.53 -41.71
CA PRO A 271 -37.70 3.12 -40.69
C PRO A 271 -36.93 3.35 -39.37
N ALA A 272 -37.44 4.32 -38.60
CA ALA A 272 -36.86 4.86 -37.35
C ALA A 272 -36.61 3.81 -36.26
N ARG A 273 -35.47 3.98 -35.55
CA ARG A 273 -35.15 3.23 -34.35
C ARG A 273 -36.19 3.48 -33.24
N GLN A 274 -36.79 2.42 -32.77
CA GLN A 274 -37.42 2.38 -31.44
C GLN A 274 -36.29 2.20 -30.39
N PRO A 275 -36.47 2.74 -29.15
CA PRO A 275 -35.47 2.58 -28.08
C PRO A 275 -35.43 1.12 -27.62
N ASP A 276 -34.22 0.58 -27.59
CA ASP A 276 -33.91 -0.81 -27.15
C ASP A 276 -34.36 -1.00 -25.69
N ARG A 277 -35.07 -2.09 -25.45
CA ARG A 277 -35.31 -2.65 -24.11
C ARG A 277 -33.95 -3.02 -23.52
N PRO A 278 -33.74 -2.87 -22.18
CA PRO A 278 -32.55 -3.37 -21.56
C PRO A 278 -32.47 -4.88 -21.75
N ALA A 279 -31.36 -5.35 -22.32
CA ALA A 279 -31.04 -6.77 -22.42
C ALA A 279 -30.96 -7.36 -21.01
N THR A 280 -31.66 -8.45 -20.80
CA THR A 280 -31.56 -9.28 -19.60
C THR A 280 -30.15 -9.87 -19.54
N VAL A 281 -29.52 -9.83 -18.36
CA VAL A 281 -28.17 -10.30 -18.03
C VAL A 281 -27.97 -11.84 -18.24
N GLN A 282 -28.66 -12.45 -19.15
CA GLN A 282 -28.59 -13.87 -19.52
C GLN A 282 -27.99 -14.11 -20.91
N GLU A 283 -27.22 -13.14 -21.45
CA GLU A 283 -26.43 -13.32 -22.65
C GLU A 283 -25.07 -13.85 -22.30
N ALA A 284 -24.91 -15.18 -22.48
CA ALA A 284 -23.66 -15.89 -22.69
C ALA A 284 -22.45 -15.34 -21.89
N ILE A 285 -22.23 -15.84 -20.68
CA ILE A 285 -20.92 -15.80 -20.04
C ILE A 285 -19.96 -16.54 -21.00
N TYR A 286 -19.21 -15.82 -21.81
CA TYR A 286 -18.12 -16.38 -22.56
C TYR A 286 -17.07 -16.85 -21.53
N MET A 287 -16.74 -18.15 -21.55
CA MET A 287 -15.66 -18.69 -20.75
C MET A 287 -14.34 -18.12 -21.27
N THR A 288 -13.86 -17.03 -20.67
CA THR A 288 -12.64 -16.34 -21.06
C THR A 288 -11.43 -16.95 -20.37
N VAL A 289 -11.61 -17.44 -19.13
CA VAL A 289 -10.57 -18.06 -18.33
C VAL A 289 -10.45 -19.56 -18.66
N LYS A 290 -9.24 -20.01 -19.00
CA LYS A 290 -8.99 -21.43 -19.30
C LYS A 290 -9.25 -22.30 -18.07
N ARG A 291 -10.06 -23.36 -18.26
CA ARG A 291 -10.31 -24.35 -17.21
C ARG A 291 -9.08 -25.22 -16.99
N PRO A 292 -8.73 -25.55 -15.73
CA PRO A 292 -7.60 -26.41 -15.45
C PRO A 292 -7.84 -27.83 -15.97
N THR A 293 -6.78 -28.45 -16.51
CA THR A 293 -6.80 -29.84 -16.93
C THR A 293 -6.49 -30.76 -15.75
N LEU A 294 -6.87 -32.04 -15.86
CA LEU A 294 -6.53 -33.07 -14.88
C LEU A 294 -5.00 -33.15 -14.65
N ALA A 295 -4.19 -33.02 -15.71
CA ALA A 295 -2.73 -33.03 -15.58
C ALA A 295 -2.18 -31.85 -14.79
N GLN A 296 -2.71 -30.65 -15.01
CA GLN A 296 -2.34 -29.46 -14.24
C GLN A 296 -2.71 -29.60 -12.75
N MET A 297 -3.92 -30.10 -12.47
CA MET A 297 -4.36 -30.32 -11.10
C MET A 297 -3.56 -31.41 -10.40
N ARG A 298 -3.13 -32.47 -11.11
CA ARG A 298 -2.24 -33.48 -10.54
C ARG A 298 -0.92 -32.86 -10.08
N THR A 299 -0.29 -32.03 -10.90
CA THR A 299 0.93 -31.30 -10.52
C THR A 299 0.70 -30.45 -9.26
N ILE A 300 -0.42 -29.72 -9.19
CA ILE A 300 -0.76 -28.87 -8.01
C ILE A 300 -0.95 -29.74 -6.76
N VAL A 301 -1.64 -30.88 -6.87
CA VAL A 301 -1.86 -31.81 -5.76
C VAL A 301 -0.52 -32.37 -5.25
N GLU A 302 0.39 -32.74 -6.17
CA GLU A 302 1.75 -33.19 -5.85
C GLU A 302 2.59 -32.09 -5.16
N ASP A 303 2.54 -30.86 -5.67
CA ASP A 303 3.23 -29.70 -5.10
C ASP A 303 2.78 -29.38 -3.66
N PHE A 304 1.49 -29.61 -3.36
CA PHE A 304 0.97 -29.51 -1.99
C PHE A 304 1.29 -30.75 -1.13
N GLY A 305 1.91 -31.78 -1.67
CA GLY A 305 2.17 -33.02 -0.97
C GLY A 305 0.92 -33.84 -0.65
N MET A 306 -0.19 -33.59 -1.37
CA MET A 306 -1.43 -34.35 -1.22
C MET A 306 -1.37 -35.65 -2.03
N ASN A 307 -2.08 -36.68 -1.58
CA ASN A 307 -2.22 -37.95 -2.30
C ASN A 307 -3.68 -38.15 -2.69
N MET A 308 -4.02 -37.92 -3.96
CA MET A 308 -5.37 -38.05 -4.50
C MET A 308 -5.39 -38.89 -5.75
N SER A 309 -6.45 -39.72 -5.92
CA SER A 309 -6.68 -40.42 -7.17
C SER A 309 -7.18 -39.46 -8.26
N ASP A 310 -7.03 -39.85 -9.53
CA ASP A 310 -7.51 -39.07 -10.68
C ASP A 310 -9.03 -38.86 -10.64
N GLU A 311 -9.78 -39.85 -10.18
CA GLU A 311 -11.23 -39.76 -10.01
C GLU A 311 -11.57 -38.66 -8.98
N ARG A 312 -10.83 -38.62 -7.86
CA ARG A 312 -11.03 -37.60 -6.83
C ARG A 312 -10.67 -36.19 -7.31
N ILE A 313 -9.58 -36.06 -8.05
CA ILE A 313 -9.19 -34.79 -8.68
C ILE A 313 -10.27 -34.35 -9.68
N GLN A 314 -10.85 -35.26 -10.45
CA GLN A 314 -11.92 -34.97 -11.41
C GLN A 314 -13.22 -34.49 -10.72
N GLU A 315 -13.55 -35.03 -9.55
CA GLU A 315 -14.65 -34.53 -8.71
C GLU A 315 -14.38 -33.06 -8.29
N PHE A 316 -13.16 -32.75 -7.79
CA PHE A 316 -12.78 -31.38 -7.44
C PHE A 316 -12.85 -30.44 -8.66
N LEU A 317 -12.36 -30.83 -9.82
CA LEU A 317 -12.47 -30.04 -11.05
C LEU A 317 -13.91 -29.64 -11.34
N THR A 318 -14.85 -30.57 -11.17
CA THR A 318 -16.27 -30.29 -11.37
C THR A 318 -16.81 -29.29 -10.33
N LEU A 319 -16.41 -29.43 -9.07
CA LEU A 319 -16.84 -28.56 -7.98
C LEU A 319 -16.16 -27.17 -8.01
N MET A 320 -15.07 -27.00 -8.76
CA MET A 320 -14.40 -25.70 -8.95
C MET A 320 -15.11 -24.80 -9.97
N GLU A 321 -16.06 -25.31 -10.76
CA GLU A 321 -16.68 -24.54 -11.85
C GLU A 321 -17.32 -23.20 -11.38
N PRO A 322 -18.03 -23.13 -10.25
CA PRO A 322 -18.54 -21.84 -9.76
C PRO A 322 -17.43 -20.81 -9.46
N ASN A 323 -16.28 -21.30 -8.96
CA ASN A 323 -15.12 -20.44 -8.75
C ASN A 323 -14.56 -19.93 -10.08
N MET A 324 -14.46 -20.81 -11.09
CA MET A 324 -13.98 -20.40 -12.43
C MET A 324 -14.89 -19.36 -13.07
N GLN A 325 -16.21 -19.46 -12.88
CA GLN A 325 -17.16 -18.44 -13.36
C GLN A 325 -16.92 -17.07 -12.72
N SER A 326 -16.49 -17.03 -11.42
CA SER A 326 -16.11 -15.77 -10.78
C SER A 326 -14.90 -15.12 -11.45
N TYR A 327 -13.91 -15.92 -11.89
CA TYR A 327 -12.78 -15.41 -12.65
C TYR A 327 -13.18 -14.91 -14.05
N ASP A 328 -14.13 -15.58 -14.74
CA ASP A 328 -14.67 -15.10 -16.02
C ASP A 328 -15.35 -13.72 -15.86
N LEU A 329 -16.10 -13.52 -14.77
CA LEU A 329 -16.74 -12.24 -14.48
C LEU A 329 -15.73 -11.12 -14.23
N ILE A 330 -14.66 -11.41 -13.48
CA ILE A 330 -13.59 -10.45 -13.24
C ILE A 330 -12.83 -10.13 -14.54
N ASP A 331 -12.56 -11.13 -15.39
CA ASP A 331 -11.87 -10.94 -16.67
C ASP A 331 -12.69 -10.11 -17.68
N ALA A 332 -14.01 -10.16 -17.57
CA ALA A 332 -14.92 -9.37 -18.40
C ALA A 332 -15.01 -7.88 -18.01
N GLU A 333 -14.65 -7.52 -16.76
CA GLU A 333 -14.66 -6.13 -16.30
C GLU A 333 -13.35 -5.43 -16.68
N PRO A 334 -13.41 -4.17 -17.14
CA PRO A 334 -12.21 -3.39 -17.39
C PRO A 334 -11.48 -3.07 -16.07
N ASP A 335 -10.14 -3.08 -16.12
CA ASP A 335 -9.34 -2.72 -14.96
C ASP A 335 -9.60 -1.26 -14.50
N TYR A 336 -9.65 -1.03 -13.19
CA TYR A 336 -9.93 0.28 -12.62
C TYR A 336 -8.62 1.01 -12.29
N LEU A 337 -8.06 1.68 -13.30
CA LEU A 337 -6.79 2.41 -13.22
C LEU A 337 -6.99 3.92 -13.08
N PRO A 338 -6.04 4.65 -12.46
CA PRO A 338 -6.03 6.12 -12.47
C PRO A 338 -6.03 6.68 -13.90
N PRO A 339 -6.72 7.82 -14.14
CA PRO A 339 -6.76 8.42 -15.47
C PRO A 339 -5.40 9.00 -15.88
N VAL A 340 -5.17 9.08 -17.19
CA VAL A 340 -4.01 9.72 -17.81
C VAL A 340 -4.44 11.03 -18.47
N ASP A 341 -4.20 12.15 -17.79
CA ASP A 341 -4.81 13.45 -18.14
C ASP A 341 -4.02 14.29 -19.14
N TYR A 342 -2.69 14.05 -19.26
CA TYR A 342 -1.81 14.88 -20.11
C TYR A 342 -1.52 14.20 -21.44
N PRO A 343 -1.36 14.97 -22.56
CA PRO A 343 -0.96 14.42 -23.85
C PRO A 343 0.37 13.67 -23.76
N ARG A 344 0.50 12.57 -24.49
CA ARG A 344 1.67 11.70 -24.48
C ARG A 344 2.42 11.74 -25.81
N THR A 345 3.75 11.64 -25.69
CA THR A 345 4.63 11.28 -26.79
C THR A 345 5.40 10.02 -26.37
N ALA A 346 5.43 9.02 -27.21
CA ALA A 346 6.14 7.76 -26.93
C ALA A 346 7.64 7.96 -26.73
N GLY A 347 8.16 9.11 -27.13
CA GLY A 347 9.57 9.41 -27.09
C GLY A 347 10.41 8.62 -28.12
N TYR A 348 11.71 8.68 -27.94
CA TYR A 348 12.66 7.95 -28.79
C TYR A 348 13.88 7.51 -27.98
N ARG A 349 14.54 6.45 -28.44
CA ARG A 349 15.80 6.00 -27.87
C ARG A 349 16.95 6.86 -28.42
N PRO A 350 17.69 7.60 -27.57
CA PRO A 350 18.78 8.47 -28.07
C PRO A 350 19.95 7.63 -28.56
N GLY A 351 20.65 8.15 -29.60
CA GLY A 351 21.91 7.59 -30.10
C GLY A 351 23.09 7.89 -29.15
N ALA A 352 24.24 7.28 -29.42
CA ALA A 352 25.42 7.39 -28.55
C ALA A 352 25.91 8.87 -28.44
N ASP A 353 25.76 9.67 -29.49
CA ASP A 353 26.16 11.09 -29.48
C ASP A 353 25.25 11.95 -28.58
N GLU A 354 23.97 11.58 -28.43
CA GLU A 354 23.00 12.26 -27.57
C GLU A 354 22.98 11.69 -26.15
N ASN A 355 23.68 10.58 -25.91
CA ASN A 355 23.71 9.85 -24.65
C ASN A 355 25.12 9.37 -24.29
N PRO A 356 26.08 10.27 -24.17
CA PRO A 356 27.51 9.93 -24.00
C PRO A 356 27.78 9.17 -22.68
N LEU A 357 26.93 9.34 -21.66
CA LEU A 357 27.04 8.64 -20.40
C LEU A 357 26.25 7.32 -20.36
N ASN A 358 25.50 6.98 -21.42
CA ASN A 358 24.53 5.90 -21.45
C ASN A 358 23.49 6.03 -20.31
N ALA A 359 23.08 7.27 -19.99
CA ALA A 359 22.16 7.53 -18.89
C ALA A 359 20.67 7.46 -19.26
N TRP A 360 20.34 7.75 -20.55
CA TRP A 360 18.96 7.76 -21.03
C TRP A 360 18.54 6.43 -21.67
N TYR A 361 17.37 5.95 -21.27
CA TYR A 361 16.69 4.85 -21.97
C TYR A 361 15.80 5.39 -23.10
N VAL A 362 14.90 6.33 -22.75
CA VAL A 362 13.98 7.00 -23.70
C VAL A 362 13.96 8.49 -23.39
N LYS A 363 14.13 9.33 -24.38
CA LYS A 363 13.88 10.78 -24.29
C LYS A 363 12.47 11.09 -24.79
N THR A 364 11.77 12.00 -24.11
CA THR A 364 10.43 12.49 -24.45
C THR A 364 10.30 13.97 -24.12
N ASP A 365 9.16 14.58 -24.41
CA ASP A 365 8.82 15.96 -24.02
C ASP A 365 7.34 15.98 -23.65
N ILE A 366 7.04 15.62 -22.38
CA ILE A 366 5.68 15.59 -21.86
C ILE A 366 5.52 16.77 -20.91
N LYS A 367 4.70 17.72 -21.33
CA LYS A 367 4.45 18.96 -20.60
C LYS A 367 3.28 18.79 -19.66
N GLY A 368 3.48 19.19 -18.41
CA GLY A 368 2.43 19.26 -17.40
C GLY A 368 1.57 20.52 -17.50
N ALA A 369 0.92 20.85 -16.40
CA ALA A 369 0.09 22.04 -16.28
C ALA A 369 0.87 23.31 -16.69
N PRO A 370 0.21 24.30 -17.31
CA PRO A 370 0.88 25.51 -17.80
C PRO A 370 1.40 26.41 -16.66
N ARG A 371 0.99 26.15 -15.44
CA ARG A 371 1.40 26.87 -14.21
C ARG A 371 1.48 25.92 -13.04
N GLY A 372 2.46 26.13 -12.17
CA GLY A 372 2.65 25.37 -10.94
C GLY A 372 4.00 25.64 -10.33
N PRO A 373 4.30 25.08 -9.16
CA PRO A 373 5.57 25.30 -8.47
C PRO A 373 6.77 24.77 -9.25
N LEU A 374 6.60 23.79 -10.15
CA LEU A 374 7.65 23.24 -11.01
C LEU A 374 7.60 23.77 -12.46
N SER A 375 6.89 24.86 -12.73
CA SER A 375 6.85 25.47 -14.06
C SER A 375 8.26 25.87 -14.55
N GLY A 376 8.64 25.37 -15.71
CA GLY A 376 9.97 25.57 -16.30
C GLY A 376 11.04 24.59 -15.81
N LYS A 377 10.73 23.69 -14.89
CA LYS A 377 11.62 22.62 -14.44
C LYS A 377 11.51 21.39 -15.32
N THR A 378 12.65 20.79 -15.59
CA THR A 378 12.81 19.56 -16.35
C THR A 378 13.03 18.38 -15.39
N VAL A 379 12.32 17.26 -15.62
CA VAL A 379 12.37 16.08 -14.75
C VAL A 379 12.68 14.82 -15.56
N ALA A 380 13.61 14.02 -15.09
CA ALA A 380 13.86 12.67 -15.57
C ALA A 380 13.31 11.64 -14.56
N LEU A 381 12.77 10.54 -15.08
CA LEU A 381 12.21 9.46 -14.26
C LEU A 381 13.10 8.21 -14.32
N LYS A 382 13.43 7.65 -13.17
CA LYS A 382 14.03 6.30 -13.11
C LYS A 382 13.16 5.30 -13.87
N ASP A 383 13.76 4.35 -14.58
CA ASP A 383 13.03 3.49 -15.51
C ASP A 383 12.17 2.40 -14.85
N ASN A 384 12.07 2.37 -13.52
CA ASN A 384 11.09 1.56 -12.78
C ASN A 384 9.75 2.29 -12.51
N VAL A 385 9.64 3.58 -12.87
CA VAL A 385 8.44 4.41 -12.70
C VAL A 385 7.56 4.28 -13.95
N CYS A 386 6.29 3.91 -13.80
CA CYS A 386 5.31 3.88 -14.89
C CYS A 386 5.03 5.30 -15.41
N LEU A 387 5.17 5.46 -16.71
CA LEU A 387 4.81 6.66 -17.47
C LEU A 387 3.98 6.18 -18.66
N ALA A 388 2.71 6.44 -18.65
CA ALA A 388 1.76 5.92 -19.65
C ALA A 388 2.19 6.27 -21.08
N GLY A 389 2.17 5.29 -21.97
CA GLY A 389 2.50 5.44 -23.38
C GLY A 389 4.01 5.57 -23.68
N VAL A 390 4.90 5.48 -22.68
CA VAL A 390 6.37 5.56 -22.86
C VAL A 390 7.01 4.21 -22.52
N PRO A 391 7.86 3.64 -23.40
CA PRO A 391 8.50 2.36 -23.13
C PRO A 391 9.28 2.31 -21.80
N MET A 392 9.16 1.18 -21.12
CA MET A 392 9.81 0.86 -19.85
C MET A 392 10.51 -0.49 -19.95
N MET A 393 11.73 -0.59 -19.42
CA MET A 393 12.43 -1.87 -19.31
C MET A 393 13.02 -2.15 -17.93
N ASN A 394 13.00 -1.17 -17.03
CA ASN A 394 13.57 -1.27 -15.67
C ASN A 394 14.99 -1.88 -15.67
N GLY A 395 15.86 -1.43 -16.58
CA GLY A 395 17.21 -1.96 -16.77
C GLY A 395 17.31 -3.41 -17.30
N ALA A 396 16.18 -4.10 -17.49
CA ALA A 396 16.11 -5.53 -17.73
C ALA A 396 15.70 -5.87 -19.17
N SER A 397 16.48 -6.70 -19.86
CA SER A 397 16.13 -7.20 -21.20
C SER A 397 14.81 -7.98 -21.22
N THR A 398 14.48 -8.68 -20.14
CA THR A 398 13.27 -9.48 -20.02
C THR A 398 11.97 -8.65 -19.95
N LEU A 399 12.07 -7.37 -19.57
CA LEU A 399 10.92 -6.44 -19.57
C LEU A 399 10.89 -5.56 -20.84
N LYS A 400 11.87 -5.65 -21.71
CA LYS A 400 11.94 -4.88 -22.95
C LYS A 400 10.70 -5.07 -23.80
N GLY A 401 10.10 -3.95 -24.23
CA GLY A 401 8.90 -3.93 -25.05
C GLY A 401 7.61 -3.64 -24.26
N TYR A 402 7.69 -3.60 -22.95
CA TYR A 402 6.57 -3.16 -22.10
C TYR A 402 6.35 -1.64 -22.25
N VAL A 403 5.09 -1.25 -22.35
CA VAL A 403 4.64 0.15 -22.36
C VAL A 403 3.54 0.28 -21.32
N PRO A 404 3.75 1.04 -20.24
CA PRO A 404 2.72 1.27 -19.23
C PRO A 404 1.45 1.92 -19.78
N ASP A 405 0.31 1.56 -19.25
CA ASP A 405 -1.02 2.13 -19.52
C ASP A 405 -1.47 3.12 -18.43
N VAL A 406 -0.68 3.27 -17.39
CA VAL A 406 -0.95 4.11 -16.21
C VAL A 406 0.25 4.98 -15.88
N ASP A 407 -0.01 6.15 -15.28
CA ASP A 407 1.03 6.96 -14.63
C ASP A 407 1.18 6.55 -13.17
N ALA A 408 2.42 6.50 -12.68
CA ALA A 408 2.65 6.50 -11.24
C ALA A 408 2.11 7.81 -10.61
N THR A 409 1.60 7.76 -9.39
CA THR A 409 1.08 8.94 -8.69
C THR A 409 2.06 10.11 -8.68
N ILE A 410 3.36 9.81 -8.50
CA ILE A 410 4.42 10.84 -8.52
C ILE A 410 4.54 11.52 -9.89
N VAL A 411 4.24 10.84 -10.99
CA VAL A 411 4.24 11.41 -12.35
C VAL A 411 3.09 12.38 -12.51
N THR A 412 1.88 11.98 -12.11
CA THR A 412 0.70 12.85 -12.15
C THR A 412 0.95 14.13 -11.34
N ARG A 413 1.47 14.01 -10.12
CA ARG A 413 1.79 15.16 -9.25
C ARG A 413 2.85 16.10 -9.86
N LEU A 414 3.89 15.57 -10.49
CA LEU A 414 4.90 16.36 -11.18
C LEU A 414 4.31 17.14 -12.36
N LEU A 415 3.45 16.49 -13.15
CA LEU A 415 2.76 17.13 -14.27
C LEU A 415 1.76 18.18 -13.80
N ASP A 416 0.98 17.91 -12.76
CA ASP A 416 0.06 18.85 -12.13
C ASP A 416 0.78 20.09 -11.58
N ALA A 417 2.01 19.90 -11.09
CA ALA A 417 2.88 20.99 -10.62
C ALA A 417 3.55 21.77 -11.76
N GLY A 418 3.32 21.43 -13.01
CA GLY A 418 3.83 22.15 -14.20
C GLY A 418 5.20 21.73 -14.66
N ALA A 419 5.74 20.59 -14.22
CA ALA A 419 7.01 20.06 -14.70
C ALA A 419 6.92 19.57 -16.15
N THR A 420 8.07 19.53 -16.83
CA THR A 420 8.23 18.84 -18.11
C THR A 420 8.98 17.54 -17.88
N ILE A 421 8.37 16.40 -18.22
CA ILE A 421 9.02 15.09 -18.15
C ILE A 421 9.85 14.89 -19.43
N MET A 422 11.19 14.84 -19.28
CA MET A 422 12.13 14.73 -20.37
C MET A 422 12.44 13.29 -20.78
N GLY A 423 11.98 12.30 -20.00
CA GLY A 423 12.16 10.91 -20.36
C GLY A 423 12.42 9.98 -19.20
N LYS A 424 12.80 8.74 -19.58
CA LYS A 424 13.16 7.65 -18.68
C LYS A 424 14.68 7.48 -18.71
N VAL A 425 15.29 7.42 -17.52
CA VAL A 425 16.74 7.23 -17.37
C VAL A 425 17.04 5.82 -16.88
N HIS A 426 18.17 5.26 -17.34
CA HIS A 426 18.58 3.91 -16.99
C HIS A 426 18.66 3.69 -15.48
N CYS A 427 18.32 2.50 -15.08
CA CYS A 427 18.59 1.93 -13.77
C CYS A 427 19.24 0.56 -13.94
N GLU A 428 19.71 0.00 -12.87
CA GLU A 428 20.30 -1.32 -12.84
C GLU A 428 19.22 -2.41 -13.07
N TYR A 429 19.64 -3.61 -13.43
CA TYR A 429 18.76 -4.73 -13.78
C TYR A 429 17.76 -4.99 -12.62
N PHE A 430 16.48 -4.68 -12.85
CA PHE A 430 15.41 -4.66 -11.85
C PHE A 430 15.79 -3.94 -10.54
N CYS A 431 16.54 -2.84 -10.67
CA CYS A 431 16.99 -2.01 -9.56
C CYS A 431 17.90 -2.72 -8.54
N LEU A 432 18.58 -3.81 -8.90
CA LEU A 432 19.39 -4.61 -7.97
C LEU A 432 20.89 -4.53 -8.25
N SER A 433 21.49 -3.41 -7.89
CA SER A 433 22.94 -3.18 -7.82
C SER A 433 23.20 -1.77 -7.29
N GLY A 434 24.24 -1.58 -6.49
CA GLY A 434 24.79 -0.28 -6.10
C GLY A 434 25.80 0.27 -7.10
N GLY A 435 26.34 -0.58 -7.97
CA GLY A 435 27.16 -0.21 -9.14
C GLY A 435 26.30 0.11 -10.36
N SER A 436 26.87 0.70 -11.41
CA SER A 436 26.13 1.12 -12.62
C SER A 436 26.44 0.28 -13.87
N HIS A 437 26.72 -1.04 -13.67
CA HIS A 437 27.21 -1.92 -14.72
C HIS A 437 26.27 -3.10 -15.05
N THR A 438 25.17 -3.26 -14.30
CA THR A 438 24.27 -4.43 -14.45
C THR A 438 23.12 -4.22 -15.43
N ASN A 439 22.96 -3.01 -15.97
CA ASN A 439 21.93 -2.69 -16.95
C ASN A 439 22.12 -3.47 -18.25
N ALA A 440 21.02 -4.04 -18.78
CA ALA A 440 21.03 -4.85 -20.00
C ALA A 440 21.48 -4.10 -21.29
N THR A 441 21.50 -2.76 -21.25
CA THR A 441 21.94 -1.92 -22.38
C THR A 441 23.37 -1.37 -22.23
N GLY A 442 24.09 -1.87 -21.23
CA GLY A 442 25.46 -1.47 -20.90
C GLY A 442 25.56 -0.48 -19.74
N PRO A 443 26.78 -0.25 -19.25
CA PRO A 443 27.01 0.53 -18.04
C PRO A 443 26.68 2.01 -18.21
N VAL A 444 26.24 2.65 -17.12
CA VAL A 444 26.11 4.10 -17.02
C VAL A 444 27.41 4.68 -16.46
N HIS A 445 27.98 5.67 -17.14
CA HIS A 445 29.26 6.26 -16.77
C HIS A 445 29.09 7.44 -15.81
N ASN A 446 30.06 7.58 -14.89
CA ASN A 446 30.13 8.72 -13.99
C ASN A 446 30.36 10.03 -14.76
N PRO A 447 29.59 11.12 -14.46
CA PRO A 447 29.72 12.40 -15.17
C PRO A 447 31.08 13.11 -14.93
N HIS A 448 31.76 12.84 -13.81
CA HIS A 448 33.04 13.42 -13.46
C HIS A 448 34.23 12.63 -14.05
N LYS A 449 34.06 11.31 -14.23
CA LYS A 449 35.16 10.45 -14.69
C LYS A 449 34.59 9.24 -15.47
N ARG A 450 34.65 9.31 -16.79
CA ARG A 450 34.22 8.23 -17.67
C ARG A 450 34.98 6.93 -17.36
N GLY A 451 34.28 5.79 -17.38
CA GLY A 451 34.85 4.49 -17.02
C GLY A 451 34.70 4.16 -15.52
N TYR A 452 34.20 5.09 -14.73
CA TYR A 452 33.85 4.90 -13.33
C TYR A 452 32.32 4.78 -13.17
N THR A 453 31.91 4.10 -12.12
CA THR A 453 30.50 3.90 -11.81
C THR A 453 29.79 5.21 -11.49
N ALA A 454 28.59 5.39 -12.02
CA ALA A 454 27.66 6.45 -11.60
C ALA A 454 26.93 6.11 -10.28
N GLY A 455 27.18 4.91 -9.75
CA GLY A 455 26.37 4.37 -8.66
C GLY A 455 25.04 3.84 -9.16
N GLY A 456 24.38 3.03 -8.36
CA GLY A 456 23.09 2.38 -8.66
C GLY A 456 22.19 2.29 -7.43
N SER A 457 20.96 1.87 -7.66
CA SER A 457 20.38 1.48 -8.94
C SER A 457 19.79 2.65 -9.73
N SER A 458 19.74 3.90 -9.19
CA SER A 458 19.30 5.10 -9.93
C SER A 458 20.47 5.73 -10.70
N SER A 459 21.18 4.88 -11.48
CA SER A 459 22.42 5.27 -12.15
C SER A 459 22.23 6.40 -13.16
N GLY A 460 21.21 6.29 -14.03
CA GLY A 460 20.90 7.35 -14.98
C GLY A 460 20.45 8.64 -14.31
N SER A 461 19.64 8.56 -13.23
CA SER A 461 19.17 9.75 -12.47
C SER A 461 20.37 10.52 -11.90
N GLY A 462 21.30 9.83 -11.23
CA GLY A 462 22.51 10.43 -10.71
C GLY A 462 23.39 11.03 -11.80
N ALA A 463 23.57 10.31 -12.91
CA ALA A 463 24.43 10.74 -14.01
C ALA A 463 23.91 12.01 -14.70
N VAL A 464 22.63 12.10 -15.08
CA VAL A 464 22.07 13.28 -15.78
C VAL A 464 21.99 14.50 -14.89
N VAL A 465 21.68 14.33 -13.59
CA VAL A 465 21.69 15.42 -12.62
C VAL A 465 23.12 15.89 -12.35
N GLY A 466 24.06 14.97 -12.08
CA GLY A 466 25.46 15.30 -11.84
C GLY A 466 26.15 15.96 -13.03
N ALA A 467 25.75 15.59 -14.27
CA ALA A 467 26.21 16.22 -15.51
C ALA A 467 25.60 17.62 -15.76
N GLY A 468 24.53 18.00 -15.06
CA GLY A 468 23.80 19.24 -15.33
C GLY A 468 22.90 19.19 -16.56
N GLU A 469 22.56 18.01 -17.06
CA GLU A 469 21.68 17.86 -18.21
C GLU A 469 20.19 18.10 -17.87
N ILE A 470 19.83 17.95 -16.63
CA ILE A 470 18.45 18.02 -16.13
C ILE A 470 18.40 18.71 -14.77
N ASP A 471 17.32 19.44 -14.48
CA ASP A 471 17.16 20.12 -13.18
C ASP A 471 16.97 19.11 -12.05
N MET A 472 16.11 18.11 -12.26
CA MET A 472 15.62 17.19 -11.25
C MET A 472 15.45 15.77 -11.82
N ALA A 473 15.63 14.77 -10.98
CA ALA A 473 15.30 13.39 -11.34
C ALA A 473 14.62 12.66 -10.17
N ILE A 474 13.76 11.69 -10.51
CA ILE A 474 13.25 10.70 -9.56
C ILE A 474 14.26 9.56 -9.46
N GLY A 475 14.58 9.18 -8.23
CA GLY A 475 15.28 7.94 -7.89
C GLY A 475 14.41 6.99 -7.06
N GLY A 476 14.83 5.74 -6.93
CA GLY A 476 14.26 4.77 -5.99
C GLY A 476 15.38 4.23 -5.11
N ASP A 477 15.07 3.90 -3.84
CA ASP A 477 16.06 3.52 -2.81
C ASP A 477 15.52 2.35 -1.97
N GLN A 478 16.22 1.22 -2.02
CA GLN A 478 15.89 -0.02 -1.29
C GLN A 478 17.08 -0.54 -0.46
N GLY A 479 18.24 0.04 -0.68
CA GLY A 479 19.49 -0.24 0.02
C GLY A 479 20.48 0.92 -0.08
N GLY A 480 20.05 2.06 -0.66
CA GLY A 480 20.88 3.22 -0.90
C GLY A 480 20.76 3.80 -2.31
N SER A 481 19.83 3.31 -3.12
CA SER A 481 19.84 3.55 -4.57
C SER A 481 19.44 4.97 -5.02
N ILE A 482 19.05 5.88 -4.14
CA ILE A 482 19.06 7.34 -4.35
C ILE A 482 20.40 7.91 -3.90
N ARG A 483 20.82 7.52 -2.69
CA ARG A 483 21.92 8.14 -1.97
C ARG A 483 23.29 7.77 -2.55
N MET A 484 23.49 6.51 -2.93
CA MET A 484 24.75 6.04 -3.54
C MET A 484 25.03 6.74 -4.88
N PRO A 485 24.13 6.76 -5.88
CA PRO A 485 24.38 7.50 -7.11
C PRO A 485 24.45 9.01 -6.87
N ALA A 486 23.73 9.59 -5.91
CA ALA A 486 23.90 10.99 -5.52
C ALA A 486 25.31 11.24 -4.97
N SER A 487 25.83 10.35 -4.13
CA SER A 487 27.20 10.42 -3.60
C SER A 487 28.23 10.37 -4.71
N PHE A 488 28.13 9.40 -5.62
CA PHE A 488 29.14 9.20 -6.67
C PHE A 488 29.09 10.23 -7.80
N CYS A 489 27.92 10.82 -8.05
CA CYS A 489 27.73 11.85 -9.09
C CYS A 489 27.77 13.29 -8.57
N GLY A 490 27.91 13.50 -7.26
CA GLY A 490 28.04 14.83 -6.66
C GLY A 490 26.75 15.67 -6.74
N CYS A 491 25.60 15.04 -6.52
CA CYS A 491 24.31 15.71 -6.43
C CYS A 491 23.63 15.43 -5.07
N TYR A 492 22.53 16.12 -4.82
CA TYR A 492 21.73 15.94 -3.60
C TYR A 492 20.67 14.87 -3.81
N GLY A 493 20.65 13.84 -2.96
CA GLY A 493 19.67 12.74 -3.06
C GLY A 493 18.96 12.49 -1.74
N MET A 494 17.65 12.72 -1.71
CA MET A 494 16.82 12.51 -0.51
C MET A 494 16.06 11.18 -0.61
N LYS A 495 16.34 10.26 0.31
CA LYS A 495 15.47 9.14 0.64
C LYS A 495 14.54 9.60 1.76
N PRO A 496 13.25 9.82 1.48
CA PRO A 496 12.30 10.27 2.50
C PRO A 496 11.97 9.19 3.52
N THR A 497 11.22 9.53 4.54
CA THR A 497 10.58 8.58 5.46
C THR A 497 9.79 7.54 4.67
N HIS A 498 9.83 6.28 5.10
CA HIS A 498 9.06 5.21 4.47
C HIS A 498 7.56 5.55 4.44
N GLY A 499 6.93 5.47 3.25
CA GLY A 499 5.53 5.82 3.07
C GLY A 499 5.23 7.32 2.99
N LEU A 500 6.21 8.22 3.07
CA LEU A 500 5.97 9.66 2.85
C LEU A 500 5.62 9.99 1.40
N VAL A 501 6.31 9.35 0.46
CA VAL A 501 6.04 9.45 -0.98
C VAL A 501 5.39 8.17 -1.46
N PRO A 502 4.25 8.22 -2.16
CA PRO A 502 3.56 7.04 -2.65
C PRO A 502 4.39 6.28 -3.69
N TYR A 503 4.26 4.96 -3.66
CA TYR A 503 4.93 4.06 -4.61
C TYR A 503 3.98 3.49 -5.67
N SER A 504 2.73 3.96 -5.70
CA SER A 504 1.71 3.54 -6.66
C SER A 504 2.15 3.80 -8.09
N GLY A 505 2.16 2.74 -8.92
CA GLY A 505 2.66 2.79 -10.29
C GLY A 505 4.20 2.77 -10.42
N VAL A 506 4.94 2.45 -9.36
CA VAL A 506 6.38 2.19 -9.39
C VAL A 506 6.63 0.69 -9.21
N MET A 507 7.42 0.07 -10.09
CA MET A 507 7.72 -1.36 -9.97
C MET A 507 8.55 -1.62 -8.70
N PRO A 508 8.02 -2.40 -7.73
CA PRO A 508 8.67 -2.62 -6.44
C PRO A 508 9.73 -3.70 -6.51
N ILE A 509 10.64 -3.67 -5.52
CA ILE A 509 11.52 -4.78 -5.17
C ILE A 509 10.95 -5.54 -3.97
N GLU A 510 10.72 -4.82 -2.87
CA GLU A 510 10.16 -5.33 -1.61
C GLU A 510 9.50 -4.18 -0.84
N ASN A 511 8.22 -4.32 -0.52
CA ASN A 511 7.37 -3.22 -0.05
C ASN A 511 7.83 -2.56 1.26
N THR A 512 8.52 -3.29 2.14
CA THR A 512 8.92 -2.75 3.45
C THR A 512 10.21 -1.93 3.41
N ILE A 513 10.94 -1.97 2.29
CA ILE A 513 12.19 -1.21 2.08
C ILE A 513 12.15 -0.31 0.84
N ASP A 514 11.07 -0.36 0.05
CA ASP A 514 10.93 0.47 -1.14
C ASP A 514 10.69 1.95 -0.79
N HIS A 515 11.55 2.83 -1.31
CA HIS A 515 11.41 4.29 -1.23
C HIS A 515 11.58 4.92 -2.61
N THR A 516 10.98 6.08 -2.82
CA THR A 516 11.22 6.93 -3.99
C THR A 516 11.37 8.38 -3.54
N GLY A 517 12.21 9.15 -4.26
CA GLY A 517 12.49 10.51 -3.85
C GLY A 517 13.33 11.30 -4.85
N PRO A 518 13.57 12.59 -4.55
CA PRO A 518 14.22 13.54 -5.43
C PRO A 518 15.76 13.42 -5.47
N MET A 519 16.31 13.64 -6.66
CA MET A 519 17.74 13.86 -6.93
C MET A 519 17.90 15.16 -7.70
N THR A 520 18.74 16.10 -7.22
CA THR A 520 18.86 17.46 -7.78
C THR A 520 20.24 18.03 -7.63
N GLN A 521 20.54 19.13 -8.34
CA GLN A 521 21.82 19.82 -8.24
C GLN A 521 21.95 20.76 -7.03
N ASN A 522 20.83 21.12 -6.40
CA ASN A 522 20.80 22.01 -5.25
C ASN A 522 19.72 21.58 -4.24
N VAL A 523 19.88 22.04 -3.01
CA VAL A 523 19.00 21.65 -1.89
C VAL A 523 17.58 22.22 -2.04
N HIS A 524 17.44 23.43 -2.57
CA HIS A 524 16.13 24.07 -2.73
C HIS A 524 15.24 23.29 -3.72
N ASP A 525 15.77 22.92 -4.88
CA ASP A 525 15.02 22.14 -5.87
C ASP A 525 14.68 20.74 -5.36
N ASN A 526 15.54 20.15 -4.51
CA ASN A 526 15.28 18.87 -3.85
C ASN A 526 14.09 18.97 -2.90
N ALA A 527 14.08 19.99 -2.05
CA ALA A 527 12.98 20.28 -1.13
C ALA A 527 11.66 20.57 -1.88
N LEU A 528 11.71 21.38 -2.93
CA LEU A 528 10.55 21.73 -3.76
C LEU A 528 9.94 20.51 -4.44
N MET A 529 10.78 19.63 -4.99
CA MET A 529 10.31 18.39 -5.61
C MET A 529 9.67 17.46 -4.58
N LEU A 530 10.26 17.35 -3.37
CA LEU A 530 9.67 16.53 -2.30
C LEU A 530 8.30 17.07 -1.85
N GLU A 531 8.12 18.41 -1.74
CA GLU A 531 6.82 19.01 -1.44
C GLU A 531 5.73 18.61 -2.44
N VAL A 532 6.10 18.49 -3.71
CA VAL A 532 5.17 18.12 -4.79
C VAL A 532 4.80 16.65 -4.75
N ILE A 533 5.76 15.75 -4.53
CA ILE A 533 5.53 14.31 -4.66
C ILE A 533 5.07 13.64 -3.36
N ALA A 534 5.26 14.29 -2.19
CA ALA A 534 4.92 13.73 -0.88
C ALA A 534 3.39 13.74 -0.59
N GLY A 535 2.98 12.92 0.36
CA GLY A 535 1.60 12.86 0.87
C GLY A 535 0.81 11.66 0.37
N GLU A 536 -0.32 11.41 1.02
CA GLU A 536 -1.20 10.25 0.79
C GLU A 536 -1.86 10.31 -0.59
N ASP A 537 -1.93 9.17 -1.29
CA ASP A 537 -2.61 9.06 -2.60
C ASP A 537 -3.86 8.16 -2.56
N GLY A 538 -4.10 7.46 -1.45
CA GLY A 538 -5.21 6.51 -1.32
C GLY A 538 -5.05 5.21 -2.11
N LEU A 539 -3.88 4.98 -2.72
CA LEU A 539 -3.55 3.82 -3.55
C LEU A 539 -2.34 3.04 -3.03
N ASP A 540 -1.56 3.63 -2.12
CA ASP A 540 -0.40 3.00 -1.49
C ASP A 540 -0.71 2.65 -0.02
N PRO A 541 -0.96 1.38 0.32
CA PRO A 541 -1.35 0.98 1.68
C PRO A 541 -0.23 1.10 2.71
N ARG A 542 0.99 1.46 2.32
CA ARG A 542 2.12 1.70 3.24
C ARG A 542 2.06 3.08 3.89
N GLN A 543 1.15 3.95 3.44
CA GLN A 543 1.01 5.31 3.91
C GLN A 543 0.12 5.38 5.16
N TYR A 544 0.75 5.57 6.31
CA TYR A 544 0.06 5.79 7.59
C TYR A 544 0.08 7.26 7.96
N ALA A 545 -0.92 8.03 7.53
CA ALA A 545 -1.05 9.47 7.80
C ALA A 545 0.28 10.23 7.60
N PRO A 546 0.86 10.22 6.39
CA PRO A 546 2.14 10.83 6.12
C PRO A 546 2.10 12.33 6.43
N GLN A 547 3.08 12.81 7.20
CA GLN A 547 3.17 14.20 7.61
C GLN A 547 4.03 14.98 6.61
N VAL A 548 3.39 15.75 5.75
CA VAL A 548 4.05 16.64 4.79
C VAL A 548 4.27 18.01 5.42
N ASP A 549 5.47 18.57 5.23
CA ASP A 549 5.85 19.88 5.75
C ASP A 549 6.22 20.83 4.59
N ASN A 550 6.44 22.11 4.90
CA ASN A 550 6.99 23.08 3.96
C ASN A 550 8.52 22.98 3.98
N TYR A 551 9.05 22.07 3.18
CA TYR A 551 10.47 21.74 3.16
C TYR A 551 11.32 22.88 2.60
N THR A 552 10.83 23.64 1.61
CA THR A 552 11.54 24.80 1.02
C THR A 552 11.74 25.91 2.04
N ALA A 553 10.78 26.13 2.95
CA ALA A 553 10.92 27.10 4.01
C ALA A 553 12.02 26.73 5.05
N ALA A 554 12.39 25.48 5.15
CA ALA A 554 13.46 25.02 6.01
C ALA A 554 14.85 25.29 5.44
N VAL A 555 15.03 25.27 4.11
CA VAL A 555 16.32 25.41 3.41
C VAL A 555 17.06 26.71 3.79
N GLY A 556 16.31 27.80 4.02
CA GLY A 556 16.87 29.12 4.39
C GLY A 556 17.39 29.25 5.82
N ARG A 557 17.07 28.29 6.69
CA ARG A 557 17.39 28.36 8.13
C ARG A 557 18.89 28.08 8.38
N GLY A 558 19.40 28.56 9.51
CA GLY A 558 20.75 28.24 10.01
C GLY A 558 20.75 26.99 10.86
N VAL A 559 21.93 26.48 11.20
CA VAL A 559 22.12 25.26 12.03
C VAL A 559 22.39 25.58 13.51
N GLY A 560 22.41 26.85 13.91
CA GLY A 560 22.63 27.24 15.31
C GLY A 560 21.62 26.57 16.22
N GLY A 561 22.12 25.86 17.24
CA GLY A 561 21.31 25.11 18.20
C GLY A 561 20.94 23.70 17.80
N LEU A 562 21.20 23.26 16.55
CA LEU A 562 21.04 21.86 16.18
C LEU A 562 22.11 20.99 16.87
N ARG A 563 21.68 19.79 17.28
CA ARG A 563 22.55 18.74 17.81
C ARG A 563 22.72 17.64 16.78
N ILE A 564 23.94 17.36 16.35
CA ILE A 564 24.27 16.37 15.34
C ILE A 564 25.13 15.28 15.99
N GLY A 565 24.69 14.04 15.90
CA GLY A 565 25.43 12.86 16.37
C GLY A 565 26.31 12.29 15.25
N LEU A 566 27.63 12.34 15.39
CA LEU A 566 28.58 11.72 14.48
C LEU A 566 28.69 10.23 14.83
N VAL A 567 28.15 9.35 13.97
CA VAL A 567 28.00 7.91 14.26
C VAL A 567 29.31 7.18 13.95
N LYS A 568 30.00 6.73 14.99
CA LYS A 568 31.31 6.05 14.88
C LYS A 568 31.30 4.84 13.93
N GLU A 569 30.26 4.04 14.00
CA GLU A 569 30.14 2.79 13.24
C GLU A 569 29.99 3.04 11.72
N GLY A 570 29.75 4.27 11.30
CA GLY A 570 29.74 4.65 9.90
C GLY A 570 31.13 4.94 9.30
N PHE A 571 32.17 5.01 10.13
CA PHE A 571 33.56 5.34 9.75
C PHE A 571 34.47 4.13 9.91
N GLY A 572 35.63 4.13 9.21
CA GLY A 572 36.66 3.11 9.38
C GLY A 572 36.19 1.68 9.13
N ARG A 573 35.21 1.51 8.26
CA ARG A 573 34.74 0.18 7.81
C ARG A 573 35.84 -0.49 6.97
N GLU A 574 35.70 -1.79 6.70
CA GLU A 574 36.68 -2.53 5.89
C GLU A 574 36.83 -1.93 4.49
N GLU A 575 35.71 -1.42 3.93
CA GLU A 575 35.67 -0.80 2.61
C GLU A 575 35.98 0.72 2.62
N SER A 576 36.23 1.33 3.80
CA SER A 576 36.41 2.78 3.92
C SER A 576 37.71 3.26 3.28
N GLU A 577 37.56 4.28 2.42
CA GLU A 577 38.69 5.09 1.97
C GLU A 577 38.93 6.24 2.95
N ARG A 578 40.17 6.39 3.42
CA ARG A 578 40.54 7.43 4.40
C ARG A 578 40.12 8.85 3.92
N ALA A 579 40.23 9.16 2.63
CA ALA A 579 39.84 10.46 2.09
C ALA A 579 38.34 10.75 2.27
N VAL A 580 37.51 9.69 2.27
CA VAL A 580 36.07 9.82 2.52
C VAL A 580 35.80 10.10 3.99
N ASP A 581 36.46 9.37 4.89
CA ASP A 581 36.31 9.60 6.33
C ASP A 581 36.81 11.00 6.71
N ASP A 582 37.99 11.41 6.22
CA ASP A 582 38.57 12.74 6.46
C ASP A 582 37.65 13.88 5.99
N ALA A 583 37.05 13.76 4.79
CA ALA A 583 36.10 14.78 4.26
C ALA A 583 34.82 14.86 5.10
N ASN A 584 34.31 13.73 5.59
CA ASN A 584 33.14 13.72 6.47
C ASN A 584 33.43 14.29 7.86
N MET A 585 34.64 14.08 8.41
CA MET A 585 35.10 14.73 9.63
C MET A 585 35.23 16.25 9.45
N ALA A 586 35.75 16.70 8.30
CA ALA A 586 35.81 18.11 7.96
C ALA A 586 34.42 18.75 7.83
N ALA A 587 33.44 18.04 7.24
CA ALA A 587 32.07 18.48 7.18
C ALA A 587 31.44 18.61 8.58
N ALA A 588 31.73 17.66 9.49
CA ALA A 588 31.31 17.75 10.90
C ALA A 588 31.88 18.99 11.60
N GLU A 589 33.15 19.30 11.35
CA GLU A 589 33.78 20.54 11.88
C GLU A 589 33.14 21.79 11.28
N LYS A 590 32.78 21.76 9.99
CA LYS A 590 32.07 22.86 9.36
C LYS A 590 30.71 23.15 9.99
N PHE A 591 29.97 22.12 10.44
CA PHE A 591 28.75 22.31 11.21
C PHE A 591 29.01 22.96 12.56
N ARG A 592 30.13 22.63 13.26
CA ARG A 592 30.52 23.30 14.52
C ARG A 592 30.82 24.78 14.29
N GLU A 593 31.57 25.11 13.22
CA GLU A 593 31.84 26.50 12.84
C GLU A 593 30.57 27.30 12.56
N MET A 594 29.52 26.65 12.01
CA MET A 594 28.22 27.28 11.76
C MET A 594 27.31 27.36 12.99
N GLY A 595 27.75 26.87 14.17
CA GLY A 595 27.06 26.97 15.46
C GLY A 595 26.20 25.77 15.84
N ALA A 596 26.33 24.64 15.16
CA ALA A 596 25.74 23.38 15.61
C ALA A 596 26.62 22.72 16.70
N THR A 597 26.01 21.94 17.57
CA THR A 597 26.72 21.00 18.45
C THR A 597 26.91 19.67 17.74
N VAL A 598 28.15 19.21 17.60
CA VAL A 598 28.43 17.92 16.94
C VAL A 598 29.23 17.05 17.92
N ASP A 599 28.61 15.97 18.39
CA ASP A 599 29.18 15.01 19.34
C ASP A 599 29.40 13.67 18.63
N GLU A 600 30.50 13.00 18.98
CA GLU A 600 30.76 11.65 18.56
C GLU A 600 29.90 10.67 19.38
N ILE A 601 29.13 9.80 18.71
CA ILE A 601 28.20 8.86 19.34
C ILE A 601 28.42 7.44 18.82
N SER A 602 27.92 6.46 19.56
CA SER A 602 27.98 5.05 19.18
C SER A 602 26.58 4.44 19.08
N ILE A 603 26.32 3.78 17.97
CA ILE A 603 25.10 3.00 17.72
C ILE A 603 25.53 1.60 17.25
N PRO A 604 25.95 0.69 18.14
CA PRO A 604 26.50 -0.62 17.75
C PRO A 604 25.56 -1.46 16.88
N MET A 605 24.23 -1.20 16.99
CA MET A 605 23.24 -1.88 16.15
C MET A 605 23.35 -1.51 14.66
N HIS A 606 24.01 -0.39 14.31
CA HIS A 606 24.29 0.02 12.93
C HIS A 606 25.09 -1.05 12.17
N ASN A 607 26.05 -1.71 12.83
CA ASN A 607 26.84 -2.79 12.24
C ASN A 607 26.01 -4.03 11.87
N MET A 608 24.82 -4.19 12.49
CA MET A 608 23.87 -5.25 12.14
C MET A 608 22.92 -4.87 11.02
N GLY A 609 22.93 -3.62 10.60
CA GLY A 609 21.93 -3.07 9.67
C GLY A 609 21.88 -3.80 8.34
N THR A 610 23.04 -4.02 7.69
CA THR A 610 23.12 -4.77 6.42
C THR A 610 22.74 -6.24 6.60
N ALA A 611 23.15 -6.87 7.72
CA ALA A 611 22.78 -8.26 8.01
C ALA A 611 21.25 -8.43 8.23
N ILE A 612 20.57 -7.41 8.77
CA ILE A 612 19.11 -7.40 8.91
C ILE A 612 18.45 -7.13 7.54
N TRP A 613 18.99 -6.21 6.76
CA TRP A 613 18.53 -5.87 5.42
C TRP A 613 18.58 -7.08 4.46
N THR A 614 19.65 -7.89 4.51
CA THR A 614 19.90 -8.97 3.54
C THR A 614 18.73 -9.97 3.41
N PRO A 615 18.18 -10.59 4.47
CA PRO A 615 17.05 -11.49 4.32
C PRO A 615 15.78 -10.77 3.81
N ILE A 616 15.55 -9.54 4.25
CA ILE A 616 14.40 -8.73 3.78
C ILE A 616 14.52 -8.50 2.28
N ALA A 617 15.68 -8.03 1.82
CA ALA A 617 15.90 -7.76 0.42
C ALA A 617 15.88 -9.05 -0.44
N LEU A 618 16.63 -10.09 -0.08
CA LEU A 618 16.83 -11.25 -0.97
C LEU A 618 15.64 -12.20 -0.97
N GLU A 619 15.09 -12.57 0.20
CA GLU A 619 13.88 -13.39 0.26
C GLU A 619 12.67 -12.58 -0.24
N GLY A 620 12.59 -11.28 0.10
CA GLY A 620 11.51 -10.38 -0.32
C GLY A 620 11.46 -10.20 -1.82
N LEU A 621 12.56 -9.81 -2.48
CA LEU A 621 12.59 -9.65 -3.93
C LEU A 621 12.26 -10.95 -4.67
N THR A 622 12.75 -12.09 -4.16
CA THR A 622 12.49 -13.38 -4.78
C THR A 622 11.01 -13.73 -4.69
N ASN A 623 10.40 -13.50 -3.54
CA ASN A 623 8.98 -13.79 -3.32
C ASN A 623 8.06 -12.78 -4.04
N GLN A 624 8.30 -11.49 -3.88
CA GLN A 624 7.42 -10.44 -4.38
C GLN A 624 7.71 -10.08 -5.84
N MET A 625 8.90 -9.55 -6.13
CA MET A 625 9.23 -9.05 -7.46
C MET A 625 9.30 -10.17 -8.51
N MET A 626 9.94 -11.29 -8.19
CA MET A 626 10.18 -12.34 -9.18
C MET A 626 9.08 -13.40 -9.20
N ASN A 627 8.81 -14.08 -8.07
CA ASN A 627 7.77 -15.12 -8.01
C ASN A 627 6.35 -14.52 -8.11
N GLY A 628 6.13 -13.36 -7.50
CA GLY A 628 4.89 -12.60 -7.51
C GLY A 628 4.75 -11.61 -8.66
N ASN A 629 5.63 -11.67 -9.67
CA ASN A 629 5.60 -10.90 -10.91
C ASN A 629 5.54 -9.36 -10.73
N GLY A 630 6.20 -8.85 -9.69
CA GLY A 630 6.27 -7.42 -9.37
C GLY A 630 5.55 -7.07 -8.06
N MET A 631 4.23 -7.12 -8.03
CA MET A 631 3.45 -6.68 -6.86
C MET A 631 3.25 -7.78 -5.81
N GLY A 632 3.30 -9.06 -6.19
CA GLY A 632 2.95 -10.17 -5.30
C GLY A 632 1.47 -10.19 -4.96
N THR A 633 1.13 -10.64 -3.75
CA THR A 633 -0.23 -10.69 -3.21
C THR A 633 -0.28 -10.07 -1.80
N GLY A 634 -1.48 -9.76 -1.30
CA GLY A 634 -1.67 -9.16 0.01
C GLY A 634 -1.45 -7.63 0.05
N TRP A 635 -1.49 -6.99 -1.09
CA TRP A 635 -1.36 -5.55 -1.27
C TRP A 635 -2.75 -4.94 -1.49
N GLU A 636 -3.20 -4.09 -0.60
CA GLU A 636 -4.48 -3.37 -0.73
C GLU A 636 -4.25 -2.01 -1.40
N GLY A 637 -3.71 -2.01 -2.63
CA GLY A 637 -3.35 -0.80 -3.36
C GLY A 637 -3.46 -0.99 -4.86
N LEU A 638 -2.87 -0.06 -5.62
CA LEU A 638 -2.85 -0.12 -7.07
C LEU A 638 -1.99 -1.29 -7.56
N TYR A 639 -2.61 -2.23 -8.28
CA TYR A 639 -1.91 -3.22 -9.10
C TYR A 639 -1.87 -2.74 -10.55
N VAL A 640 -0.71 -2.82 -11.18
CA VAL A 640 -0.56 -2.60 -12.62
C VAL A 640 -0.55 -3.97 -13.30
N THR A 641 -1.74 -4.46 -13.66
CA THR A 641 -1.94 -5.82 -14.18
C THR A 641 -1.19 -6.07 -15.48
N SER A 642 -1.14 -5.07 -16.37
CA SER A 642 -0.36 -5.11 -17.60
C SER A 642 1.14 -5.32 -17.36
N LEU A 643 1.68 -4.76 -16.27
CA LEU A 643 3.07 -4.98 -15.85
C LEU A 643 3.28 -6.40 -15.33
N LEU A 644 2.34 -6.91 -14.50
CA LEU A 644 2.41 -8.27 -13.97
C LEU A 644 2.47 -9.30 -15.11
N ASP A 645 1.58 -9.17 -16.09
CA ASP A 645 1.47 -10.08 -17.22
C ASP A 645 2.73 -10.05 -18.09
N HIS A 646 3.23 -8.85 -18.40
CA HIS A 646 4.44 -8.73 -19.21
C HIS A 646 5.67 -9.25 -18.45
N HIS A 647 5.79 -8.91 -17.17
CA HIS A 647 6.93 -9.34 -16.35
C HIS A 647 6.94 -10.84 -16.11
N ALA A 648 5.79 -11.53 -16.02
CA ALA A 648 5.71 -12.99 -15.84
C ALA A 648 6.52 -13.78 -16.88
N ASN A 649 6.76 -13.19 -18.06
CA ASN A 649 7.54 -13.79 -19.14
C ASN A 649 9.05 -13.91 -18.85
N TRP A 650 9.57 -13.31 -17.76
CA TRP A 650 10.98 -13.43 -17.37
C TRP A 650 11.44 -14.88 -17.27
N ARG A 651 10.54 -15.80 -16.85
CA ARG A 651 10.85 -17.25 -16.68
C ARG A 651 11.28 -17.93 -17.99
N GLN A 652 10.79 -17.47 -19.13
CA GLN A 652 11.17 -17.98 -20.45
C GLN A 652 12.54 -17.45 -20.91
N ARG A 653 13.05 -16.41 -20.23
CA ARG A 653 14.29 -15.68 -20.56
C ARG A 653 15.19 -15.52 -19.34
N ALA A 654 15.11 -16.46 -18.37
CA ALA A 654 15.79 -16.36 -17.09
C ALA A 654 17.34 -16.31 -17.22
N ASP A 655 17.91 -16.88 -18.28
CA ASP A 655 19.34 -16.82 -18.53
C ASP A 655 19.85 -15.41 -18.84
N GLU A 656 18.97 -14.48 -19.26
CA GLU A 656 19.30 -13.08 -19.55
C GLU A 656 19.40 -12.22 -18.29
N LEU A 657 18.96 -12.70 -17.12
CA LEU A 657 19.04 -11.96 -15.86
C LEU A 657 20.51 -11.63 -15.51
N SER A 658 20.74 -10.46 -14.91
CA SER A 658 22.08 -10.10 -14.43
C SER A 658 22.58 -11.06 -13.35
N ASP A 659 23.88 -11.23 -13.24
CA ASP A 659 24.44 -12.15 -12.24
C ASP A 659 24.19 -11.67 -10.80
N SER A 660 24.09 -10.36 -10.57
CA SER A 660 23.66 -9.81 -9.29
C SER A 660 22.25 -10.24 -8.90
N LEU A 661 21.31 -10.28 -9.86
CA LEU A 661 19.95 -10.76 -9.63
C LEU A 661 19.90 -12.28 -9.49
N LYS A 662 20.64 -13.03 -10.32
CA LYS A 662 20.70 -14.49 -10.24
C LYS A 662 21.14 -14.96 -8.86
N ILE A 663 22.27 -14.42 -8.34
CA ILE A 663 22.75 -14.83 -7.01
C ILE A 663 21.75 -14.46 -5.92
N SER A 664 21.13 -13.27 -6.00
CA SER A 664 20.14 -12.83 -5.03
C SER A 664 18.92 -13.72 -5.01
N MET A 665 18.40 -14.11 -6.19
CA MET A 665 17.27 -15.04 -6.33
C MET A 665 17.63 -16.45 -5.83
N MET A 666 18.84 -16.95 -6.13
CA MET A 666 19.28 -18.27 -5.66
C MET A 666 19.35 -18.31 -4.13
N VAL A 667 19.92 -17.30 -3.51
CA VAL A 667 19.94 -17.17 -2.04
C VAL A 667 18.54 -17.04 -1.48
N GLY A 668 17.72 -16.10 -2.00
CA GLY A 668 16.35 -15.90 -1.53
C GLY A 668 15.50 -17.17 -1.67
N GLN A 669 15.53 -17.84 -2.83
CA GLN A 669 14.77 -19.07 -3.07
C GLN A 669 15.23 -20.24 -2.19
N TYR A 670 16.55 -20.36 -1.91
CA TYR A 670 17.08 -21.36 -0.99
C TYR A 670 16.48 -21.18 0.40
N PHE A 671 16.51 -19.96 0.95
CA PHE A 671 15.98 -19.67 2.28
C PHE A 671 14.44 -19.79 2.33
N LEU A 672 13.73 -19.36 1.32
CA LEU A 672 12.26 -19.54 1.22
C LEU A 672 11.91 -21.03 1.21
N LYS A 673 12.57 -21.85 0.39
CA LYS A 673 12.26 -23.26 0.23
C LYS A 673 12.69 -24.12 1.44
N HIS A 674 13.90 -23.90 1.98
CA HIS A 674 14.46 -24.76 3.02
C HIS A 674 14.29 -24.22 4.44
N HIS A 675 14.06 -22.89 4.58
CA HIS A 675 13.85 -22.23 5.88
C HIS A 675 12.49 -21.54 5.99
N ARG A 676 11.61 -21.67 4.99
CA ARG A 676 10.19 -21.30 5.03
C ARG A 676 9.94 -19.82 5.39
N GLY A 677 10.80 -18.90 4.94
CA GLY A 677 10.70 -17.46 5.25
C GLY A 677 11.03 -17.11 6.72
N HIS A 678 11.59 -18.05 7.50
CA HIS A 678 11.95 -17.80 8.90
C HIS A 678 12.90 -16.62 9.08
N PHE A 679 13.90 -16.51 8.20
CA PHE A 679 14.91 -15.45 8.31
C PHE A 679 14.38 -14.10 7.87
N TYR A 680 13.53 -14.06 6.83
CA TYR A 680 12.77 -12.86 6.48
C TYR A 680 11.96 -12.35 7.69
N ALA A 681 11.13 -13.20 8.27
CA ALA A 681 10.30 -12.84 9.42
C ALA A 681 11.14 -12.39 10.64
N LYS A 682 12.27 -13.10 10.92
CA LYS A 682 13.19 -12.73 11.99
C LYS A 682 13.86 -11.38 11.73
N ALA A 683 14.26 -11.10 10.49
CA ALA A 683 14.85 -9.83 10.09
C ALA A 683 13.85 -8.68 10.22
N GLN A 684 12.58 -8.88 9.83
CA GLN A 684 11.50 -7.92 10.06
C GLN A 684 11.26 -7.64 11.56
N ASN A 685 11.43 -8.64 12.43
CA ASN A 685 11.39 -8.42 13.88
C ASN A 685 12.60 -7.62 14.37
N LEU A 686 13.79 -7.88 13.82
CA LEU A 686 15.02 -7.16 14.18
C LEU A 686 15.05 -5.73 13.63
N SER A 687 14.36 -5.44 12.52
CA SER A 687 14.24 -4.11 11.96
C SER A 687 13.63 -3.11 12.96
N ARG A 688 12.66 -3.57 13.78
CA ARG A 688 12.09 -2.75 14.86
C ARG A 688 13.11 -2.43 15.95
N LYS A 689 14.03 -3.37 16.26
CA LYS A 689 15.12 -3.12 17.21
C LYS A 689 16.15 -2.13 16.64
N LEU A 690 16.46 -2.25 15.35
CA LEU A 690 17.35 -1.30 14.65
C LEU A 690 16.73 0.11 14.64
N ARG A 691 15.45 0.22 14.30
CA ARG A 691 14.69 1.48 14.35
C ARG A 691 14.75 2.11 15.74
N LEU A 692 14.45 1.33 16.78
CA LEU A 692 14.49 1.81 18.15
C LEU A 692 15.88 2.34 18.57
N ALA A 693 16.98 1.72 18.09
CA ALA A 693 18.33 2.20 18.39
C ALA A 693 18.59 3.59 17.77
N TYR A 694 18.10 3.85 16.54
CA TYR A 694 18.19 5.18 15.95
C TYR A 694 17.25 6.17 16.63
N ASP A 695 15.99 5.79 16.91
CA ASP A 695 15.02 6.65 17.60
C ASP A 695 15.53 7.12 18.97
N GLN A 696 16.20 6.25 19.73
CA GLN A 696 16.80 6.59 21.03
C GLN A 696 17.86 7.68 20.89
N MET A 697 18.75 7.56 19.89
CA MET A 697 19.78 8.57 19.66
C MET A 697 19.20 9.86 19.09
N LEU A 698 18.25 9.75 18.16
CA LEU A 698 17.51 10.89 17.63
C LEU A 698 16.59 11.55 18.67
N GLY A 699 16.30 10.89 19.80
CA GLY A 699 15.70 11.51 20.97
C GLY A 699 16.60 12.56 21.63
N ALA A 700 17.93 12.40 21.56
CA ALA A 700 18.94 13.30 22.11
C ALA A 700 19.57 14.22 21.07
N TYR A 701 19.55 13.84 19.80
CA TYR A 701 20.11 14.58 18.68
C TYR A 701 19.01 14.89 17.66
N ASP A 702 19.21 15.95 16.89
CA ASP A 702 18.28 16.33 15.80
C ASP A 702 18.58 15.59 14.51
N LEU A 703 19.87 15.31 14.28
CA LEU A 703 20.39 14.59 13.09
C LEU A 703 21.51 13.64 13.47
N LEU A 704 21.68 12.59 12.64
CA LEU A 704 22.87 11.75 12.63
C LEU A 704 23.70 12.07 11.39
N LEU A 705 25.04 12.00 11.50
CA LEU A 705 25.98 12.23 10.41
C LEU A 705 26.96 11.06 10.29
N MET A 706 27.21 10.62 9.04
CA MET A 706 28.20 9.61 8.66
C MET A 706 28.49 9.72 7.16
N PRO A 707 29.52 9.05 6.60
CA PRO A 707 29.69 8.92 5.16
C PRO A 707 28.47 8.27 4.50
N THR A 708 28.05 8.76 3.32
CA THR A 708 26.99 8.12 2.52
C THR A 708 27.46 6.76 2.02
N THR A 709 28.58 6.74 1.34
CA THR A 709 29.28 5.54 0.87
C THR A 709 30.68 5.53 1.50
N PRO A 710 31.25 4.37 1.83
CA PRO A 710 32.56 4.30 2.48
C PRO A 710 33.72 4.62 1.50
N MET A 711 33.46 4.66 0.19
CA MET A 711 34.45 4.94 -0.86
C MET A 711 33.90 5.94 -1.88
N VAL A 712 34.78 6.48 -2.70
CA VAL A 712 34.39 7.21 -3.94
C VAL A 712 33.98 6.22 -5.03
N ALA A 713 33.44 6.75 -6.15
CA ALA A 713 33.09 5.92 -7.30
C ALA A 713 34.27 5.05 -7.77
N GLN A 714 34.01 3.76 -7.97
CA GLN A 714 35.01 2.78 -8.38
C GLN A 714 35.00 2.56 -9.91
N PRO A 715 36.07 2.01 -10.50
CA PRO A 715 36.07 1.65 -11.92
C PRO A 715 34.94 0.66 -12.23
N ILE A 716 34.32 0.81 -13.39
CA ILE A 716 33.33 -0.14 -13.93
C ILE A 716 34.09 -1.44 -14.28
N PRO A 717 33.58 -2.64 -13.88
CA PRO A 717 34.15 -3.92 -14.26
C PRO A 717 34.30 -4.06 -15.77
N GLY A 718 35.43 -4.54 -16.23
CA GLY A 718 35.66 -4.83 -17.65
C GLY A 718 34.84 -6.04 -18.12
N PRO A 719 34.76 -6.27 -19.45
CA PRO A 719 34.00 -7.40 -19.99
C PRO A 719 34.58 -8.78 -19.58
N ASP A 720 35.85 -8.83 -19.20
CA ASP A 720 36.55 -10.06 -18.75
C ASP A 720 36.67 -10.14 -17.21
N ALA A 721 35.97 -9.27 -16.47
CA ALA A 721 35.98 -9.29 -15.01
C ALA A 721 35.46 -10.63 -14.47
N SER A 722 36.06 -11.10 -13.38
CA SER A 722 35.57 -12.30 -12.70
C SER A 722 34.16 -12.06 -12.12
N LEU A 723 33.42 -13.14 -11.89
CA LEU A 723 32.10 -13.06 -11.23
C LEU A 723 32.23 -12.40 -9.84
N ASP A 724 33.29 -12.69 -9.12
CA ASP A 724 33.58 -12.11 -7.81
C ASP A 724 33.74 -10.56 -7.91
N GLU A 725 34.59 -10.07 -8.82
CA GLU A 725 34.76 -8.64 -9.06
C GLU A 725 33.45 -7.97 -9.49
N TYR A 726 32.67 -8.60 -10.39
CA TYR A 726 31.38 -8.09 -10.84
C TYR A 726 30.41 -7.92 -9.66
N LEU A 727 30.31 -8.92 -8.78
CA LEU A 727 29.42 -8.91 -7.62
C LEU A 727 29.92 -7.97 -6.52
N GLN A 728 31.24 -7.91 -6.30
CA GLN A 728 31.84 -6.97 -5.36
C GLN A 728 31.45 -5.53 -5.75
N ARG A 729 31.68 -5.14 -7.02
CA ARG A 729 31.33 -3.81 -7.55
C ARG A 729 29.82 -3.52 -7.53
N ALA A 730 28.97 -4.56 -7.45
CA ALA A 730 27.53 -4.39 -7.33
C ALA A 730 27.07 -4.07 -5.90
N PHE A 731 27.81 -4.50 -4.84
CA PHE A 731 27.28 -4.48 -3.47
C PHE A 731 28.21 -3.85 -2.41
N GLU A 732 29.47 -3.52 -2.71
CA GLU A 732 30.48 -3.08 -1.73
C GLU A 732 30.14 -1.76 -1.00
N MET A 733 29.25 -0.93 -1.52
CA MET A 733 28.95 0.41 -1.01
C MET A 733 27.79 0.50 -0.01
N LEU A 734 27.06 -0.60 0.28
CA LEU A 734 25.77 -0.61 0.98
C LEU A 734 25.84 -0.31 2.49
N GLY A 735 27.03 -0.40 3.10
CA GLY A 735 27.21 -0.49 4.55
C GLY A 735 26.51 0.58 5.38
N ASN A 736 26.51 1.82 4.92
CA ASN A 736 25.92 2.97 5.62
C ASN A 736 24.53 3.36 5.11
N THR A 737 24.06 2.82 3.98
CA THR A 737 22.79 3.20 3.38
C THR A 737 21.66 2.22 3.68
N ALA A 738 21.89 0.92 3.50
CA ALA A 738 20.90 -0.14 3.70
C ALA A 738 20.21 -0.16 5.09
N PRO A 739 20.90 0.19 6.20
CA PRO A 739 20.27 0.25 7.52
C PRO A 739 19.08 1.21 7.59
N PHE A 740 19.09 2.30 6.82
CA PHE A 740 18.03 3.32 6.83
C PHE A 740 16.85 3.00 5.90
N ASP A 741 17.00 2.07 4.97
CA ASP A 741 15.86 1.48 4.26
C ASP A 741 15.09 0.54 5.18
N THR A 742 15.83 -0.29 5.92
CA THR A 742 15.27 -1.24 6.90
C THR A 742 14.56 -0.53 8.05
N SER A 743 15.11 0.59 8.55
CA SER A 743 14.51 1.34 9.67
C SER A 743 13.48 2.37 9.23
N GLY A 744 13.43 2.74 7.96
CA GLY A 744 12.48 3.70 7.37
C GLY A 744 12.80 5.18 7.65
N HIS A 745 13.90 5.51 8.34
CA HIS A 745 14.28 6.90 8.64
C HIS A 745 14.64 7.68 7.38
N PRO A 746 14.28 8.97 7.27
CA PRO A 746 14.70 9.83 6.19
C PRO A 746 16.21 10.04 6.21
N ALA A 747 16.83 10.02 5.04
CA ALA A 747 18.27 10.19 4.91
C ALA A 747 18.63 10.89 3.59
N MET A 748 19.58 11.83 3.63
CA MET A 748 19.97 12.62 2.47
C MET A 748 21.48 12.53 2.25
N ALA A 749 21.87 12.20 1.01
CA ALA A 749 23.25 12.34 0.55
C ALA A 749 23.53 13.80 0.17
N ILE A 750 24.61 14.36 0.71
CA ILE A 750 25.01 15.76 0.55
C ILE A 750 26.50 15.80 0.14
N PRO A 751 26.85 16.33 -1.03
CA PRO A 751 28.26 16.46 -1.43
C PRO A 751 29.05 17.31 -0.43
N CYS A 752 30.21 16.81 0.00
CA CYS A 752 31.04 17.48 1.02
C CYS A 752 32.54 17.50 0.71
N GLY A 753 32.95 17.03 -0.45
CA GLY A 753 34.37 17.04 -0.84
C GLY A 753 34.66 16.34 -2.16
N MET A 754 35.92 16.23 -2.51
CA MET A 754 36.44 15.57 -3.70
C MET A 754 37.66 14.73 -3.37
N SER A 755 37.80 13.57 -3.99
CA SER A 755 39.06 12.79 -4.03
C SER A 755 39.32 12.27 -5.41
N ASN A 756 40.51 12.48 -5.93
CA ASN A 756 40.95 12.02 -7.28
C ASN A 756 40.01 12.41 -8.43
N GLY A 757 39.37 13.58 -8.32
CA GLY A 757 38.41 14.09 -9.30
C GLY A 757 37.02 13.46 -9.18
N LEU A 758 36.72 12.73 -8.09
CA LEU A 758 35.45 12.09 -7.80
C LEU A 758 34.81 12.69 -6.53
N PRO A 759 33.49 12.89 -6.51
CA PRO A 759 32.76 13.44 -5.37
C PRO A 759 32.77 12.53 -4.13
N ILE A 760 32.71 13.17 -2.97
CA ILE A 760 32.51 12.56 -1.66
C ILE A 760 31.22 13.18 -1.08
N SER A 761 30.38 12.36 -0.43
CA SER A 761 29.18 12.85 0.26
C SER A 761 29.08 12.36 1.70
N MET A 762 28.62 13.25 2.56
CA MET A 762 28.09 12.88 3.87
C MET A 762 26.63 12.47 3.74
N GLN A 763 26.14 11.70 4.72
CA GLN A 763 24.73 11.38 4.90
C GLN A 763 24.21 12.02 6.19
N LEU A 764 23.11 12.78 6.08
CA LEU A 764 22.35 13.26 7.22
C LEU A 764 21.08 12.42 7.36
N VAL A 765 20.83 11.93 8.59
CA VAL A 765 19.65 11.13 8.92
C VAL A 765 18.83 11.83 9.96
N GLY A 766 17.52 11.94 9.75
CA GLY A 766 16.57 12.59 10.67
C GLY A 766 15.60 11.61 11.34
N LYS A 767 14.80 12.14 12.24
CA LYS A 767 13.61 11.44 12.79
C LYS A 767 12.61 11.18 11.66
N HIS A 768 11.73 10.20 11.83
CA HIS A 768 10.62 10.01 10.91
C HIS A 768 9.83 11.31 10.76
N TYR A 769 9.54 11.68 9.50
CA TYR A 769 8.86 12.91 9.09
C TYR A 769 9.56 14.22 9.49
N ALA A 770 10.88 14.18 9.75
CA ALA A 770 11.69 15.37 10.05
C ALA A 770 12.62 15.75 8.87
N GLU A 771 12.19 15.54 7.64
CA GLU A 771 12.91 15.94 6.42
C GLU A 771 13.27 17.43 6.43
N SER A 772 12.40 18.28 6.98
CA SER A 772 12.67 19.71 7.16
C SER A 772 13.95 19.99 7.94
N THR A 773 14.28 19.20 8.97
CA THR A 773 15.53 19.37 9.74
C THR A 773 16.75 18.99 8.89
N ILE A 774 16.62 17.95 8.06
CA ILE A 774 17.67 17.56 7.11
C ILE A 774 17.88 18.69 6.08
N TYR A 775 16.80 19.22 5.50
CA TYR A 775 16.88 20.32 4.53
C TYR A 775 17.43 21.62 5.14
N GLN A 776 17.12 21.91 6.41
CA GLN A 776 17.70 23.01 7.15
C GLN A 776 19.22 22.90 7.21
N ALA A 777 19.73 21.74 7.60
CA ALA A 777 21.15 21.48 7.73
C ALA A 777 21.86 21.43 6.35
N ALA A 778 21.25 20.73 5.38
CA ALA A 778 21.77 20.64 4.01
C ALA A 778 21.87 22.01 3.33
N GLY A 779 20.82 22.85 3.44
CA GLY A 779 20.81 24.20 2.87
C GLY A 779 21.81 25.15 3.55
N ALA A 780 22.01 25.02 4.85
CA ALA A 780 23.05 25.78 5.55
C ALA A 780 24.46 25.37 5.10
N PHE A 781 24.70 24.06 4.92
CA PHE A 781 25.98 23.54 4.44
C PHE A 781 26.26 23.95 2.99
N GLU A 782 25.26 23.89 2.11
CA GLU A 782 25.37 24.34 0.72
C GLU A 782 25.79 25.82 0.64
N ARG A 783 25.20 26.68 1.47
CA ARG A 783 25.57 28.12 1.53
C ARG A 783 26.92 28.38 2.16
N ALA A 784 27.48 27.44 2.91
CA ALA A 784 28.77 27.62 3.61
C ALA A 784 29.98 27.56 2.66
N GLY A 785 29.80 27.05 1.42
CA GLY A 785 30.86 27.05 0.42
C GLY A 785 30.66 26.07 -0.72
N ASP A 786 31.55 26.13 -1.68
CA ASP A 786 31.60 25.17 -2.81
C ASP A 786 32.25 23.87 -2.34
N TRP A 787 31.45 22.81 -2.19
CA TRP A 787 31.91 21.51 -1.73
C TRP A 787 33.05 20.91 -2.59
N ARG A 788 33.19 21.34 -3.85
CA ARG A 788 34.29 20.91 -4.73
C ARG A 788 35.65 21.43 -4.29
N LYS A 789 35.67 22.41 -3.36
CA LYS A 789 36.87 23.06 -2.83
C LYS A 789 37.09 22.83 -1.34
N MET A 790 36.19 22.02 -0.73
CA MET A 790 36.27 21.65 0.66
C MET A 790 37.21 20.49 0.91
#